data_0e17ff6ab0d138e5f882525085b29492
#
_entry.id   0e17ff6ab0d138e5f882525085b29492
#
_cell.length_a   1.000
_cell.length_b   1.000
_cell.length_c   1.000
_cell.angle_alpha   90.00
_cell.angle_beta   90.00
_cell.angle_gamma   90.00
#
_symmetry.space_group_name_H-M   'P 1'
#
loop_
_entity.id
_entity.type
_entity.pdbx_description
1 polymer ?
#
loop_
_entity_poly.entity_id
_entity_poly.type
_entity_poly.pdbx_seq_one_letter_code
_entity_poly.pdbx_strand_id
1 'polypeptide(L)'
;MGIFDFFKSSEKKEKEKEKETAGSGNNNAAKNAQIRRQIYDIANNESEMMENGNYSDDFTEVSYYDDFGKEFKMPKKDWLEKKLYPSIRKNWNNMDGLYPIIQDAFSKGVYTEVKEAVLRFYAADENFERKMILLGTYHTKTGAYQNALELYEKNLNIDNITEGLCIAYAEVLELCGKVPEAERKYYDALEINPNSATAFKKYFDIVKRRNVKEYESKLEKLSEISGNWRAKMMRAMVFFKKGDKESGNFFLINALKESGYNSEVMYITSSIYILNELYDEFKQYVLAYYNPEKHNAYTALNVLKYYKVRNLYKEGLELCKFTSKFPWIEHYKKFMYYEDYFWKMKVNSESLNNDERASNHFFSTDKPIWYYEFNHPEFMLNQSRRIKPNVLILTFTSIGEKSELAENLAVSLPLYLNENLHYKTNLNYQLAVAYNKESLFVSKKRYSIDYMKLIRQQNNNLNFVLAGNILKMPNVEKYEIEIYLYDTFNEQKSTLVNKIYDENNIYSVQNDLLKAVSTFFERDFSIKYERNLHNLILFSPKLKFLIQSKIHKEHQSWRYKKLLSDQIDIVLEDRNNDLKKINLLALLYEIKQTNSQLLKFQKPIIYSMNIHGIFETQTLKILAPIIFKIYDDDVNFQANIEALNITDSNYLSWINRFSEE
;
A
#
# COMPACT_ATOMS: atom_id res chain seq x y z
N MET A 1 16.67 18.43 21.08
CA MET A 1 16.12 17.07 21.13
C MET A 1 14.91 17.04 20.28
N GLY A 2 15.00 16.46 19.07
CA GLY A 2 13.85 16.33 18.19
C GLY A 2 12.88 15.26 18.70
N ILE A 3 11.67 15.25 18.21
CA ILE A 3 10.66 14.21 18.46
C ILE A 3 11.28 12.81 18.30
N PHE A 4 12.17 12.63 17.33
CA PHE A 4 12.87 11.38 17.05
C PHE A 4 13.86 10.94 18.14
N ASP A 5 14.50 11.85 18.87
CA ASP A 5 15.42 11.49 19.97
C ASP A 5 14.66 10.93 21.19
N PHE A 6 13.41 11.36 21.40
CA PHE A 6 12.55 10.78 22.43
C PHE A 6 12.26 9.30 22.13
N PHE A 7 11.94 8.99 20.89
CA PHE A 7 11.68 7.60 20.48
C PHE A 7 12.94 6.73 20.52
N LYS A 8 14.14 7.28 20.19
CA LYS A 8 15.42 6.57 20.32
C LYS A 8 15.74 6.13 21.76
N SER A 9 15.46 7.00 22.74
CA SER A 9 15.73 6.66 24.15
C SER A 9 14.77 5.63 24.74
N SER A 10 13.53 5.57 24.24
CA SER A 10 12.56 4.56 24.62
C SER A 10 12.88 3.18 24.02
N GLU A 11 13.45 3.13 22.79
CA GLU A 11 13.95 1.88 22.19
C GLU A 11 15.07 1.24 23.01
N LYS A 12 15.92 2.05 23.66
CA LYS A 12 17.00 1.52 24.53
C LYS A 12 16.43 0.86 25.79
N LYS A 13 15.40 1.46 26.40
CA LYS A 13 14.69 0.89 27.55
C LYS A 13 13.89 -0.37 27.21
N GLU A 14 13.32 -0.42 26.01
CA GLU A 14 12.58 -1.60 25.54
C GLU A 14 13.54 -2.76 25.21
N LYS A 15 14.74 -2.47 24.65
CA LYS A 15 15.79 -3.46 24.42
C LYS A 15 16.38 -4.01 25.72
N GLU A 16 16.44 -3.23 26.80
CA GLU A 16 16.85 -3.67 28.11
C GLU A 16 15.78 -4.58 28.75
N LYS A 17 14.51 -4.23 28.69
CA LYS A 17 13.38 -5.09 29.12
C LYS A 17 13.27 -6.39 28.30
N GLU A 18 13.52 -6.33 26.97
CA GLU A 18 13.51 -7.51 26.11
C GLU A 18 14.68 -8.48 26.41
N LYS A 19 15.83 -7.97 26.88
CA LYS A 19 16.95 -8.81 27.33
C LYS A 19 16.68 -9.53 28.65
N GLU A 20 15.90 -8.95 29.53
CA GLU A 20 15.48 -9.58 30.78
C GLU A 20 14.42 -10.66 30.60
N THR A 21 13.58 -10.54 29.53
CA THR A 21 12.56 -11.54 29.18
C THR A 21 13.01 -12.59 28.15
N ALA A 22 14.21 -12.44 27.56
CA ALA A 22 14.74 -13.33 26.51
C ALA A 22 15.35 -14.65 27.06
N GLY A 23 15.03 -15.03 28.28
CA GLY A 23 15.38 -16.35 28.85
C GLY A 23 14.48 -17.50 28.35
N SER A 24 13.46 -17.26 27.51
CA SER A 24 12.65 -18.32 26.91
C SER A 24 12.13 -17.89 25.54
N GLY A 25 12.79 -18.36 24.51
CA GLY A 25 12.44 -18.45 23.11
C GLY A 25 11.41 -17.49 22.53
N ASN A 26 11.79 -16.55 21.64
CA ASN A 26 11.07 -16.39 20.39
C ASN A 26 11.73 -15.41 19.38
N ASN A 27 11.78 -15.80 18.13
CA ASN A 27 12.24 -15.07 16.93
C ASN A 27 11.43 -13.78 16.57
N ASN A 28 10.48 -13.37 17.38
CA ASN A 28 9.64 -12.20 17.12
C ASN A 28 10.29 -10.86 17.48
N ALA A 29 11.25 -10.84 18.40
CA ALA A 29 11.94 -9.60 18.81
C ALA A 29 12.84 -9.04 17.70
N ALA A 30 13.54 -9.91 16.97
CA ALA A 30 14.38 -9.49 15.83
C ALA A 30 13.58 -8.90 14.68
N LYS A 31 12.39 -9.44 14.40
CA LYS A 31 11.47 -8.96 13.36
C LYS A 31 10.88 -7.59 13.71
N ASN A 32 10.57 -7.36 14.97
CA ASN A 32 10.10 -6.06 15.46
C ASN A 32 11.19 -4.99 15.45
N ALA A 33 12.44 -5.36 15.74
CA ALA A 33 13.59 -4.45 15.63
C ALA A 33 13.88 -4.04 14.18
N GLN A 34 13.67 -4.94 13.21
CA GLN A 34 13.83 -4.66 11.78
C GLN A 34 12.73 -3.72 11.26
N ILE A 35 11.48 -3.89 11.70
CA ILE A 35 10.36 -2.99 11.36
C ILE A 35 10.60 -1.60 11.95
N ARG A 36 11.16 -1.50 13.16
CA ARG A 36 11.51 -0.22 13.80
C ARG A 36 12.65 0.50 13.08
N ARG A 37 13.66 -0.25 12.60
CA ARG A 37 14.71 0.31 11.73
C ARG A 37 14.15 0.89 10.44
N GLN A 38 13.26 0.19 9.76
CA GLN A 38 12.64 0.69 8.53
C GLN A 38 11.82 1.97 8.73
N ILE A 39 11.12 2.11 9.88
CA ILE A 39 10.40 3.36 10.22
C ILE A 39 11.38 4.51 10.45
N TYR A 40 12.53 4.22 11.04
CA TYR A 40 13.60 5.18 11.30
C TYR A 40 14.32 5.59 10.01
N ASP A 41 14.58 4.64 9.13
CA ASP A 41 15.26 4.86 7.86
C ASP A 41 14.41 5.68 6.88
N ILE A 42 13.08 5.51 6.88
CA ILE A 42 12.15 6.33 6.09
C ILE A 42 12.14 7.78 6.58
N ALA A 43 12.15 7.99 7.90
CA ALA A 43 12.15 9.34 8.48
C ALA A 43 13.51 10.07 8.35
N ASN A 44 14.62 9.31 8.26
CA ASN A 44 15.95 9.88 8.03
C ASN A 44 16.31 10.05 6.53
N ASN A 45 15.79 9.21 5.64
CA ASN A 45 16.05 9.33 4.21
C ASN A 45 15.51 10.66 3.61
N GLU A 46 14.46 11.25 4.18
CA GLU A 46 14.05 12.60 3.77
C GLU A 46 15.05 13.68 4.18
N SER A 47 15.88 13.47 5.23
CA SER A 47 16.90 14.42 5.66
C SER A 47 18.31 14.15 5.09
N GLU A 48 18.66 12.91 4.77
CA GLU A 48 19.97 12.55 4.20
C GLU A 48 20.07 12.76 2.68
N MET A 49 18.93 12.79 1.95
CA MET A 49 18.93 13.14 0.52
C MET A 49 19.30 14.61 0.25
N MET A 50 19.39 15.46 1.27
CA MET A 50 19.77 16.85 1.13
C MET A 50 21.28 17.15 1.31
N GLU A 51 22.11 16.19 1.74
CA GLU A 51 23.51 16.50 2.13
C GLU A 51 24.60 16.07 1.14
N ASN A 52 24.32 15.31 0.06
CA ASN A 52 25.36 14.84 -0.88
C ASN A 52 25.15 15.38 -2.30
N GLY A 53 25.46 16.64 -2.51
CA GLY A 53 25.65 17.21 -3.84
C GLY A 53 27.03 16.89 -4.39
N ASN A 54 27.14 15.86 -5.23
CA ASN A 54 28.13 15.73 -6.32
C ASN A 54 27.95 14.38 -7.02
N TYR A 55 27.10 14.34 -8.05
CA TYR A 55 27.09 13.26 -9.03
C TYR A 55 27.10 13.85 -10.45
N SER A 56 27.89 13.23 -11.32
CA SER A 56 27.97 13.55 -12.74
C SER A 56 26.61 13.40 -13.42
N ASP A 57 26.16 14.44 -14.10
CA ASP A 57 24.78 14.75 -14.50
C ASP A 57 24.13 13.83 -15.54
N ASP A 58 24.83 12.87 -16.14
CA ASP A 58 24.33 12.16 -17.34
C ASP A 58 23.56 10.84 -17.07
N PHE A 59 23.55 10.31 -15.84
CA PHE A 59 22.93 9.01 -15.52
C PHE A 59 21.92 9.03 -14.36
N THR A 60 21.55 10.20 -13.85
CA THR A 60 20.57 10.30 -12.76
C THR A 60 19.15 10.07 -13.29
N GLU A 61 18.48 9.04 -12.76
CA GLU A 61 17.05 8.84 -12.98
C GLU A 61 16.24 9.76 -12.09
N VAL A 62 15.16 10.32 -12.63
CA VAL A 62 14.15 11.09 -11.88
C VAL A 62 12.85 10.33 -11.80
N SER A 63 12.27 10.30 -10.62
CA SER A 63 10.92 9.78 -10.42
C SER A 63 9.87 10.80 -10.85
N TYR A 64 8.83 10.33 -11.54
CA TYR A 64 7.66 11.12 -11.86
C TYR A 64 6.40 10.25 -11.78
N TYR A 65 5.25 10.88 -11.62
CA TYR A 65 3.97 10.19 -11.61
C TYR A 65 3.26 10.36 -12.95
N ASP A 66 2.69 9.27 -13.48
CA ASP A 66 1.86 9.32 -14.67
C ASP A 66 0.44 9.80 -14.35
N ASP A 67 -0.42 9.87 -15.38
CA ASP A 67 -1.81 10.30 -15.25
C ASP A 67 -2.66 9.36 -14.36
N PHE A 68 -2.14 8.19 -14.03
CA PHE A 68 -2.77 7.21 -13.15
C PHE A 68 -2.19 7.23 -11.72
N GLY A 69 -1.23 8.12 -11.44
CA GLY A 69 -0.57 8.23 -10.13
C GLY A 69 0.46 7.12 -9.88
N LYS A 70 0.90 6.40 -10.92
CA LYS A 70 1.97 5.40 -10.81
C LYS A 70 3.32 6.07 -10.94
N GLU A 71 4.23 5.76 -10.00
CA GLU A 71 5.60 6.25 -10.05
C GLU A 71 6.40 5.53 -11.15
N PHE A 72 7.05 6.33 -11.98
CA PHE A 72 7.99 5.89 -13.00
C PHE A 72 9.34 6.55 -12.79
N LYS A 73 10.39 5.88 -13.25
CA LYS A 73 11.73 6.45 -13.34
C LYS A 73 12.12 6.60 -14.78
N MET A 74 12.74 7.72 -15.10
CA MET A 74 13.32 7.96 -16.42
C MET A 74 14.61 8.76 -16.31
N PRO A 75 15.53 8.67 -17.30
CA PRO A 75 16.71 9.51 -17.34
C PRO A 75 16.36 11.00 -17.21
N LYS A 76 17.12 11.76 -16.42
CA LYS A 76 16.91 13.19 -16.18
C LYS A 76 16.73 13.97 -17.49
N LYS A 77 17.57 13.70 -18.49
CA LYS A 77 17.50 14.32 -19.83
C LYS A 77 16.14 14.13 -20.49
N ASP A 78 15.63 12.91 -20.49
CA ASP A 78 14.31 12.56 -21.05
C ASP A 78 13.18 13.26 -20.32
N TRP A 79 13.28 13.33 -18.99
CA TRP A 79 12.28 14.04 -18.16
C TRP A 79 12.28 15.54 -18.46
N LEU A 80 13.45 16.17 -18.60
CA LEU A 80 13.58 17.58 -18.99
C LEU A 80 12.88 17.84 -20.33
N GLU A 81 13.23 17.06 -21.37
CA GLU A 81 12.75 17.28 -22.74
C GLU A 81 11.27 16.93 -22.91
N LYS A 82 10.83 15.79 -22.34
CA LYS A 82 9.49 15.22 -22.59
C LYS A 82 8.42 15.68 -21.59
N LYS A 83 8.83 16.14 -20.40
CA LYS A 83 7.87 16.52 -19.33
C LYS A 83 8.07 17.97 -18.87
N LEU A 84 9.25 18.34 -18.37
CA LEU A 84 9.47 19.64 -17.72
C LEU A 84 9.33 20.81 -18.69
N TYR A 85 10.10 20.85 -19.78
CA TYR A 85 10.08 21.98 -20.71
C TYR A 85 8.73 22.16 -21.42
N PRO A 86 8.02 21.11 -21.86
CA PRO A 86 6.66 21.26 -22.37
C PRO A 86 5.67 21.83 -21.32
N SER A 87 5.79 21.40 -20.06
CA SER A 87 4.94 21.88 -18.96
C SER A 87 5.21 23.35 -18.63
N ILE A 88 6.46 23.77 -18.61
CA ILE A 88 6.86 25.18 -18.43
C ILE A 88 6.29 26.04 -19.59
N ARG A 89 6.46 25.62 -20.85
CA ARG A 89 5.94 26.38 -22.01
C ARG A 89 4.43 26.54 -21.96
N LYS A 90 3.71 25.44 -21.62
CA LYS A 90 2.24 25.49 -21.49
C LYS A 90 1.78 26.46 -20.41
N ASN A 91 2.53 26.59 -19.32
CA ASN A 91 2.15 27.41 -18.17
C ASN A 91 2.92 28.76 -18.08
N TRP A 92 3.64 29.17 -19.14
CA TRP A 92 4.52 30.34 -19.12
C TRP A 92 3.87 31.66 -18.65
N ASN A 93 2.58 31.82 -18.93
CA ASN A 93 1.80 32.98 -18.52
C ASN A 93 0.80 32.69 -17.38
N ASN A 94 0.79 31.46 -16.86
CA ASN A 94 -0.06 31.03 -15.75
C ASN A 94 0.82 30.80 -14.51
N MET A 95 0.91 31.76 -13.61
CA MET A 95 1.78 31.68 -12.43
C MET A 95 1.36 30.58 -11.48
N ASP A 96 0.06 30.31 -11.31
CA ASP A 96 -0.43 29.24 -10.46
C ASP A 96 -0.11 27.84 -11.02
N GLY A 97 -0.05 27.70 -12.34
CA GLY A 97 0.40 26.47 -12.99
C GLY A 97 1.93 26.34 -13.04
N LEU A 98 2.67 27.46 -13.16
CA LEU A 98 4.13 27.48 -13.26
C LEU A 98 4.81 27.18 -11.91
N TYR A 99 4.24 27.65 -10.80
CA TYR A 99 4.78 27.50 -9.46
C TYR A 99 5.02 26.04 -9.06
N PRO A 100 4.01 25.12 -9.10
CA PRO A 100 4.22 23.74 -8.74
C PRO A 100 5.20 23.02 -9.67
N ILE A 101 5.29 23.41 -10.96
CA ILE A 101 6.25 22.84 -11.90
C ILE A 101 7.69 23.17 -11.49
N ILE A 102 7.95 24.43 -11.08
CA ILE A 102 9.27 24.83 -10.60
C ILE A 102 9.60 24.13 -9.28
N GLN A 103 8.64 24.04 -8.36
CA GLN A 103 8.83 23.32 -7.10
C GLN A 103 9.13 21.83 -7.33
N ASP A 104 8.44 21.20 -8.26
CA ASP A 104 8.72 19.80 -8.63
C ASP A 104 10.13 19.64 -9.20
N ALA A 105 10.57 20.57 -10.06
CA ALA A 105 11.96 20.62 -10.55
C ALA A 105 12.98 20.77 -9.39
N PHE A 106 12.71 21.65 -8.43
CA PHE A 106 13.57 21.84 -7.26
C PHE A 106 13.65 20.57 -6.40
N SER A 107 12.54 19.89 -6.19
CA SER A 107 12.51 18.63 -5.44
C SER A 107 13.36 17.52 -6.08
N LYS A 108 13.57 17.61 -7.40
CA LYS A 108 14.38 16.69 -8.20
C LYS A 108 15.83 17.15 -8.43
N GLY A 109 16.23 18.22 -7.74
CA GLY A 109 17.60 18.79 -7.87
C GLY A 109 17.85 19.51 -9.21
N VAL A 110 16.79 19.88 -9.92
CA VAL A 110 16.86 20.58 -11.21
C VAL A 110 16.70 22.08 -10.96
N TYR A 111 17.81 22.79 -10.85
CA TYR A 111 17.82 24.22 -10.50
C TYR A 111 18.21 25.12 -11.67
N THR A 112 19.34 24.84 -12.30
CA THR A 112 19.92 25.67 -13.38
C THR A 112 19.05 25.70 -14.61
N GLU A 113 18.43 24.58 -14.95
CA GLU A 113 17.59 24.38 -16.13
C GLU A 113 16.25 25.15 -16.06
N VAL A 114 15.81 25.53 -14.86
CA VAL A 114 14.57 26.29 -14.67
C VAL A 114 14.80 27.76 -14.36
N LYS A 115 16.02 28.28 -14.50
CA LYS A 115 16.39 29.68 -14.21
C LYS A 115 15.44 30.68 -14.84
N GLU A 116 15.18 30.55 -16.13
CA GLU A 116 14.32 31.50 -16.86
C GLU A 116 12.88 31.46 -16.35
N ALA A 117 12.38 30.28 -16.01
CA ALA A 117 11.05 30.14 -15.43
C ALA A 117 10.94 30.78 -14.04
N VAL A 118 12.00 30.65 -13.20
CA VAL A 118 12.08 31.31 -11.89
C VAL A 118 12.09 32.84 -12.04
N LEU A 119 12.90 33.38 -12.94
CA LEU A 119 12.98 34.82 -13.19
C LEU A 119 11.65 35.35 -13.77
N ARG A 120 11.02 34.62 -14.67
CA ARG A 120 9.69 34.95 -15.20
C ARG A 120 8.65 34.98 -14.10
N PHE A 121 8.66 33.96 -13.23
CA PHE A 121 7.76 33.86 -12.07
C PHE A 121 7.95 35.02 -11.11
N TYR A 122 9.19 35.35 -10.74
CA TYR A 122 9.52 36.49 -9.87
C TYR A 122 9.02 37.83 -10.40
N ALA A 123 9.14 38.01 -11.73
CA ALA A 123 8.72 39.27 -12.36
C ALA A 123 7.18 39.41 -12.50
N ALA A 124 6.45 38.28 -12.64
CA ALA A 124 5.04 38.29 -13.01
C ALA A 124 4.09 37.88 -11.90
N ASP A 125 4.56 37.19 -10.85
CA ASP A 125 3.70 36.76 -9.76
C ASP A 125 3.34 37.92 -8.83
N GLU A 126 2.04 38.09 -8.57
CA GLU A 126 1.54 39.12 -7.66
C GLU A 126 1.76 38.79 -6.18
N ASN A 127 1.86 37.49 -5.85
CA ASN A 127 2.08 37.02 -4.49
C ASN A 127 3.53 37.28 -4.06
N PHE A 128 3.71 38.32 -3.22
CA PHE A 128 5.02 38.73 -2.78
C PHE A 128 5.81 37.63 -2.05
N GLU A 129 5.19 36.94 -1.11
CA GLU A 129 5.84 35.87 -0.34
C GLU A 129 6.33 34.74 -1.26
N ARG A 130 5.43 34.24 -2.14
CA ARG A 130 5.69 33.11 -3.04
C ARG A 130 6.86 33.40 -3.99
N LYS A 131 6.89 34.59 -4.60
CA LYS A 131 7.99 34.97 -5.52
C LYS A 131 9.32 35.17 -4.82
N MET A 132 9.31 35.73 -3.61
CA MET A 132 10.52 35.96 -2.81
C MET A 132 11.13 34.62 -2.36
N ILE A 133 10.30 33.73 -1.84
CA ILE A 133 10.74 32.37 -1.41
C ILE A 133 11.30 31.58 -2.61
N LEU A 134 10.62 31.62 -3.75
CA LEU A 134 11.04 30.86 -4.91
C LEU A 134 12.40 31.33 -5.45
N LEU A 135 12.59 32.65 -5.62
CA LEU A 135 13.86 33.20 -6.09
C LEU A 135 14.97 33.03 -5.05
N GLY A 136 14.67 33.23 -3.77
CA GLY A 136 15.62 32.99 -2.68
C GLY A 136 16.06 31.52 -2.62
N THR A 137 15.13 30.59 -2.77
CA THR A 137 15.42 29.14 -2.86
C THR A 137 16.30 28.83 -4.08
N TYR A 138 15.99 29.39 -5.23
CA TYR A 138 16.82 29.25 -6.43
C TYR A 138 18.27 29.67 -6.18
N HIS A 139 18.48 30.89 -5.64
CA HIS A 139 19.83 31.38 -5.31
C HIS A 139 20.52 30.48 -4.29
N THR A 140 19.81 30.02 -3.29
CA THR A 140 20.33 29.12 -2.26
C THR A 140 20.79 27.79 -2.84
N LYS A 141 19.94 27.16 -3.66
CA LYS A 141 20.23 25.84 -4.26
C LYS A 141 21.30 25.89 -5.33
N THR A 142 21.52 27.06 -5.95
CA THR A 142 22.62 27.28 -6.93
C THR A 142 23.92 27.78 -6.28
N GLY A 143 23.97 27.85 -4.93
CA GLY A 143 25.16 28.30 -4.19
C GLY A 143 25.38 29.82 -4.18
N ALA A 144 24.46 30.60 -4.74
CA ALA A 144 24.53 32.06 -4.79
C ALA A 144 23.98 32.71 -3.48
N TYR A 145 24.51 32.28 -2.33
CA TYR A 145 23.99 32.67 -1.01
C TYR A 145 23.99 34.15 -0.80
N GLN A 146 25.01 34.89 -1.30
CA GLN A 146 25.06 36.34 -1.18
C GLN A 146 23.92 37.03 -1.94
N ASN A 147 23.53 36.50 -3.12
CA ASN A 147 22.40 37.05 -3.89
C ASN A 147 21.07 36.81 -3.16
N ALA A 148 20.91 35.62 -2.55
CA ALA A 148 19.76 35.34 -1.72
C ALA A 148 19.68 36.25 -0.49
N LEU A 149 20.81 36.51 0.16
CA LEU A 149 20.90 37.43 1.31
C LEU A 149 20.49 38.84 0.92
N GLU A 150 21.08 39.41 -0.13
CA GLU A 150 20.75 40.70 -0.65
C GLU A 150 19.27 40.85 -1.08
N LEU A 151 18.72 39.79 -1.66
CA LEU A 151 17.31 39.74 -2.04
C LEU A 151 16.41 39.99 -0.81
N TYR A 152 16.67 39.32 0.31
CA TYR A 152 15.87 39.45 1.51
C TYR A 152 16.17 40.79 2.24
N GLU A 153 17.43 41.18 2.38
CA GLU A 153 17.82 42.43 3.04
C GLU A 153 17.22 43.67 2.36
N LYS A 154 17.13 43.70 1.04
CA LYS A 154 16.61 44.85 0.28
C LYS A 154 15.07 44.89 0.22
N ASN A 155 14.38 43.78 0.32
CA ASN A 155 12.95 43.74 0.03
C ASN A 155 12.06 43.45 1.25
N LEU A 156 12.61 42.93 2.37
CA LEU A 156 11.82 42.62 3.55
C LEU A 156 11.80 43.80 4.52
N ASN A 157 10.60 44.15 4.99
CA ASN A 157 10.35 45.10 6.05
C ASN A 157 9.24 44.62 6.99
N ILE A 158 8.90 45.37 8.01
CA ILE A 158 7.90 45.00 9.02
C ILE A 158 6.51 44.72 8.43
N ASP A 159 6.16 45.43 7.36
CA ASP A 159 4.80 45.37 6.80
C ASP A 159 4.58 44.13 5.88
N ASN A 160 5.67 43.52 5.35
CA ASN A 160 5.59 42.47 4.38
C ASN A 160 6.21 41.13 4.82
N ILE A 161 6.70 41.07 6.08
CA ILE A 161 7.34 39.87 6.60
C ILE A 161 6.29 38.85 7.05
N THR A 162 6.47 37.58 6.63
CA THR A 162 5.63 36.44 6.99
C THR A 162 6.46 35.39 7.68
N GLU A 163 5.81 34.39 8.30
CA GLU A 163 6.50 33.23 8.87
C GLU A 163 7.42 32.55 7.84
N GLY A 164 6.90 32.30 6.63
CA GLY A 164 7.66 31.64 5.55
C GLY A 164 8.89 32.45 5.13
N LEU A 165 8.76 33.77 5.02
CA LEU A 165 9.88 34.67 4.68
C LEU A 165 10.91 34.74 5.80
N CYS A 166 10.51 34.77 7.08
CA CYS A 166 11.43 34.69 8.21
C CYS A 166 12.27 33.41 8.17
N ILE A 167 11.61 32.26 7.92
CA ILE A 167 12.30 30.97 7.84
C ILE A 167 13.28 30.93 6.65
N ALA A 168 12.83 31.33 5.45
CA ALA A 168 13.67 31.32 4.26
C ALA A 168 14.90 32.28 4.42
N TYR A 169 14.69 33.44 5.01
CA TYR A 169 15.77 34.36 5.30
C TYR A 169 16.75 33.83 6.35
N ALA A 170 16.22 33.20 7.42
CA ALA A 170 17.05 32.54 8.44
C ALA A 170 17.92 31.42 7.88
N GLU A 171 17.38 30.62 6.97
CA GLU A 171 18.15 29.53 6.27
C GLU A 171 19.32 30.14 5.48
N VAL A 172 19.10 31.24 4.77
CA VAL A 172 20.17 31.93 4.03
C VAL A 172 21.23 32.48 4.98
N LEU A 173 20.83 33.09 6.11
CA LEU A 173 21.74 33.58 7.15
C LEU A 173 22.60 32.44 7.73
N GLU A 174 22.01 31.24 8.01
CA GLU A 174 22.78 30.08 8.45
C GLU A 174 23.83 29.67 7.41
N LEU A 175 23.47 29.61 6.13
CA LEU A 175 24.38 29.28 5.04
C LEU A 175 25.49 30.29 4.83
N CYS A 176 25.23 31.57 5.15
CA CYS A 176 26.24 32.62 5.17
C CYS A 176 27.08 32.68 6.46
N GLY A 177 26.85 31.72 7.42
CA GLY A 177 27.57 31.68 8.69
C GLY A 177 27.11 32.72 9.76
N LYS A 178 26.05 33.46 9.46
CA LYS A 178 25.45 34.49 10.36
C LYS A 178 24.46 33.83 11.34
N VAL A 179 24.94 32.87 12.15
CA VAL A 179 24.09 32.02 13.00
C VAL A 179 23.28 32.80 14.05
N PRO A 180 23.82 33.85 14.73
CA PRO A 180 23.05 34.65 15.68
C PRO A 180 21.86 35.38 15.05
N GLU A 181 22.05 35.90 13.83
CA GLU A 181 20.99 36.57 13.07
C GLU A 181 19.95 35.57 12.59
N ALA A 182 20.38 34.38 12.16
CA ALA A 182 19.48 33.28 11.80
C ALA A 182 18.61 32.86 13.00
N GLU A 183 19.21 32.70 14.19
CA GLU A 183 18.46 32.38 15.42
C GLU A 183 17.37 33.40 15.68
N ARG A 184 17.70 34.71 15.54
CA ARG A 184 16.73 35.80 15.73
C ARG A 184 15.58 35.69 14.71
N LYS A 185 15.89 35.42 13.43
CA LYS A 185 14.86 35.29 12.38
C LYS A 185 13.96 34.06 12.56
N TYR A 186 14.49 32.94 13.03
CA TYR A 186 13.65 31.83 13.43
C TYR A 186 12.76 32.15 14.63
N TYR A 187 13.25 32.95 15.57
CA TYR A 187 12.43 33.45 16.69
C TYR A 187 11.33 34.40 16.21
N ASP A 188 11.65 35.35 15.30
CA ASP A 188 10.66 36.22 14.65
C ASP A 188 9.54 35.40 13.98
N ALA A 189 9.89 34.30 13.32
CA ALA A 189 8.91 33.38 12.75
C ALA A 189 8.00 32.71 13.82
N LEU A 190 8.56 32.43 15.01
CA LEU A 190 7.78 31.87 16.14
C LEU A 190 6.90 32.92 16.80
N GLU A 191 7.24 34.21 16.74
CA GLU A 191 6.37 35.32 17.19
C GLU A 191 5.15 35.44 16.27
N ILE A 192 5.34 35.24 14.96
CA ILE A 192 4.23 35.25 13.98
C ILE A 192 3.37 33.94 14.12
N ASN A 193 4.00 32.79 14.19
CA ASN A 193 3.35 31.50 14.36
C ASN A 193 4.06 30.65 15.43
N PRO A 194 3.59 30.67 16.69
CA PRO A 194 4.21 29.92 17.79
C PRO A 194 4.28 28.43 17.60
N ASN A 195 3.45 27.90 16.68
CA ASN A 195 3.35 26.47 16.40
C ASN A 195 4.02 26.05 15.07
N SER A 196 4.80 26.93 14.44
CA SER A 196 5.58 26.61 13.25
C SER A 196 6.53 25.44 13.51
N ALA A 197 6.36 24.34 12.77
CA ALA A 197 7.19 23.15 12.95
C ALA A 197 8.66 23.43 12.56
N THR A 198 8.86 24.07 11.42
CA THR A 198 10.19 24.36 10.87
C THR A 198 10.93 25.39 11.73
N ALA A 199 10.31 26.53 12.03
CA ALA A 199 10.92 27.56 12.85
C ALA A 199 11.27 27.02 14.25
N PHE A 200 10.35 26.27 14.87
CA PHE A 200 10.55 25.67 16.18
C PHE A 200 11.74 24.71 16.19
N LYS A 201 11.79 23.80 15.22
CA LYS A 201 12.90 22.84 15.09
C LYS A 201 14.23 23.58 14.92
N LYS A 202 14.32 24.46 13.93
CA LYS A 202 15.55 25.17 13.58
C LYS A 202 16.06 26.06 14.73
N TYR A 203 15.16 26.83 15.34
CA TYR A 203 15.50 27.66 16.51
C TYR A 203 16.09 26.82 17.64
N PHE A 204 15.40 25.76 18.03
CA PHE A 204 15.84 24.93 19.13
C PHE A 204 17.05 24.06 18.80
N ASP A 205 17.28 23.71 17.55
CA ASP A 205 18.51 23.00 17.12
C ASP A 205 19.74 23.92 17.32
N ILE A 206 19.62 25.23 17.00
CA ILE A 206 20.68 26.19 17.25
C ILE A 206 20.93 26.37 18.77
N VAL A 207 19.88 26.62 19.54
CA VAL A 207 19.96 26.82 21.00
C VAL A 207 20.55 25.61 21.70
N LYS A 208 20.12 24.41 21.32
CA LYS A 208 20.56 23.17 21.92
C LYS A 208 22.02 22.85 21.65
N ARG A 209 22.50 23.12 20.40
CA ARG A 209 23.93 22.99 20.06
C ARG A 209 24.80 23.86 20.95
N ARG A 210 24.30 25.05 21.35
CA ARG A 210 25.02 25.96 22.21
C ARG A 210 24.95 25.55 23.68
N ASN A 211 23.77 25.33 24.23
CA ASN A 211 23.61 24.99 25.65
C ASN A 211 22.26 24.29 25.95
N VAL A 212 22.34 23.09 26.53
CA VAL A 212 21.14 22.30 26.90
C VAL A 212 20.31 22.97 28.00
N LYS A 213 20.94 23.67 28.98
CA LYS A 213 20.20 24.37 30.03
C LYS A 213 19.45 25.58 29.48
N GLU A 214 20.04 26.27 28.54
CA GLU A 214 19.39 27.37 27.82
C GLU A 214 18.19 26.88 27.01
N TYR A 215 18.33 25.72 26.35
CA TYR A 215 17.22 25.02 25.66
C TYR A 215 16.03 24.79 26.61
N GLU A 216 16.25 24.18 27.78
CA GLU A 216 15.17 23.91 28.74
C GLU A 216 14.52 25.20 29.23
N SER A 217 15.30 26.24 29.55
CA SER A 217 14.77 27.55 30.01
C SER A 217 13.96 28.29 28.95
N LYS A 218 14.42 28.28 27.67
CA LYS A 218 13.67 28.88 26.56
C LYS A 218 12.41 28.12 26.23
N LEU A 219 12.47 26.79 26.29
CA LEU A 219 11.30 25.89 26.09
C LEU A 219 10.25 26.12 27.20
N GLU A 220 10.69 26.30 28.44
CA GLU A 220 9.82 26.64 29.56
C GLU A 220 9.04 27.93 29.29
N LYS A 221 9.75 29.04 28.99
CA LYS A 221 9.13 30.30 28.68
C LYS A 221 8.12 30.24 27.54
N LEU A 222 8.47 29.57 26.44
CA LEU A 222 7.56 29.42 25.31
C LEU A 222 6.34 28.54 25.65
N SER A 223 6.49 27.55 26.55
CA SER A 223 5.38 26.70 26.96
C SER A 223 4.37 27.39 27.89
N GLU A 224 4.72 28.54 28.48
CA GLU A 224 3.82 29.35 29.29
C GLU A 224 2.89 30.21 28.43
N ILE A 225 3.26 30.46 27.16
CA ILE A 225 2.46 31.26 26.24
C ILE A 225 1.18 30.47 25.88
N SER A 226 0.03 31.14 26.05
CA SER A 226 -1.26 30.57 25.64
C SER A 226 -1.29 30.35 24.13
N GLY A 227 -1.86 29.19 23.70
CA GLY A 227 -1.92 28.81 22.30
C GLY A 227 -0.63 28.17 21.73
N ASN A 228 0.50 28.23 22.47
CA ASN A 228 1.73 27.56 22.06
C ASN A 228 1.73 26.06 22.48
N TRP A 229 0.88 25.30 21.80
CA TRP A 229 0.74 23.87 22.06
C TRP A 229 2.00 23.08 21.68
N ARG A 230 2.80 23.54 20.70
CA ARG A 230 4.03 22.89 20.30
C ARG A 230 5.09 22.91 21.39
N ALA A 231 5.30 24.05 22.03
CA ALA A 231 6.23 24.15 23.17
C ALA A 231 5.75 23.30 24.36
N LYS A 232 4.45 23.28 24.67
CA LYS A 232 3.88 22.43 25.71
C LYS A 232 4.09 20.96 25.42
N MET A 233 3.86 20.53 24.19
CA MET A 233 4.10 19.15 23.75
C MET A 233 5.58 18.75 23.90
N MET A 234 6.51 19.62 23.49
CA MET A 234 7.94 19.36 23.64
C MET A 234 8.38 19.34 25.11
N ARG A 235 7.80 20.21 25.96
CA ARG A 235 8.05 20.19 27.40
C ARG A 235 7.55 18.90 28.04
N ALA A 236 6.36 18.43 27.64
CA ALA A 236 5.84 17.14 28.07
C ALA A 236 6.84 16.00 27.76
N MET A 237 7.40 15.98 26.55
CA MET A 237 8.40 14.98 26.15
C MET A 237 9.66 15.02 27.04
N VAL A 238 10.10 16.21 27.47
CA VAL A 238 11.23 16.37 28.40
C VAL A 238 10.89 15.75 29.76
N PHE A 239 9.69 15.97 30.29
CA PHE A 239 9.23 15.38 31.55
C PHE A 239 9.13 13.85 31.47
N PHE A 240 8.51 13.32 30.43
CA PHE A 240 8.44 11.86 30.22
C PHE A 240 9.85 11.23 30.14
N LYS A 241 10.80 11.91 29.49
CA LYS A 241 12.18 11.45 29.42
C LYS A 241 12.87 11.42 30.81
N LYS A 242 12.54 12.38 31.65
CA LYS A 242 13.04 12.45 33.05
C LYS A 242 12.31 11.47 33.97
N GLY A 243 11.27 10.78 33.50
CA GLY A 243 10.44 9.85 34.28
C GLY A 243 9.29 10.51 35.04
N ASP A 244 9.15 11.82 34.96
CA ASP A 244 8.05 12.59 35.56
C ASP A 244 6.81 12.50 34.65
N LYS A 245 6.03 11.45 34.87
CA LYS A 245 4.83 11.18 34.07
C LYS A 245 3.70 12.15 34.38
N GLU A 246 3.59 12.65 35.60
CA GLU A 246 2.53 13.54 36.05
C GLU A 246 2.64 14.92 35.37
N SER A 247 3.81 15.58 35.49
CA SER A 247 4.07 16.82 34.78
C SER A 247 4.00 16.65 33.26
N GLY A 248 4.53 15.54 32.73
CA GLY A 248 4.45 15.23 31.32
C GLY A 248 3.01 15.15 30.83
N ASN A 249 2.13 14.46 31.56
CA ASN A 249 0.71 14.32 31.23
C ASN A 249 -0.03 15.69 31.29
N PHE A 250 0.25 16.50 32.30
CA PHE A 250 -0.33 17.84 32.41
C PHE A 250 -0.05 18.68 31.15
N PHE A 251 1.18 18.71 30.67
CA PHE A 251 1.56 19.46 29.46
C PHE A 251 0.96 18.85 28.20
N LEU A 252 0.87 17.52 28.07
CA LEU A 252 0.20 16.88 26.93
C LEU A 252 -1.28 17.21 26.85
N ILE A 253 -2.00 17.18 27.98
CA ILE A 253 -3.42 17.50 28.02
C ILE A 253 -3.64 18.95 27.59
N ASN A 254 -2.81 19.88 28.06
CA ASN A 254 -2.90 21.28 27.66
C ASN A 254 -2.61 21.46 26.16
N ALA A 255 -1.57 20.78 25.64
CA ALA A 255 -1.26 20.79 24.21
C ALA A 255 -2.41 20.26 23.35
N LEU A 256 -3.05 19.15 23.76
CA LEU A 256 -4.23 18.59 23.09
C LEU A 256 -5.38 19.59 23.03
N LYS A 257 -5.73 20.21 24.17
CA LYS A 257 -6.82 21.18 24.24
C LYS A 257 -6.53 22.42 23.39
N GLU A 258 -5.34 23.01 23.53
CA GLU A 258 -4.98 24.23 22.80
C GLU A 258 -4.81 24.00 21.29
N SER A 259 -4.42 22.81 20.86
CA SER A 259 -4.34 22.43 19.45
C SER A 259 -5.70 22.08 18.82
N GLY A 260 -6.77 22.03 19.61
CA GLY A 260 -8.06 21.50 19.15
C GLY A 260 -7.98 20.02 18.72
N TYR A 261 -7.12 19.25 19.37
CA TYR A 261 -6.88 17.84 19.05
C TYR A 261 -6.43 17.63 17.60
N ASN A 262 -5.54 18.48 17.09
CA ASN A 262 -5.04 18.34 15.72
C ASN A 262 -4.26 17.01 15.51
N SER A 263 -4.09 16.64 14.26
CA SER A 263 -3.50 15.34 13.88
C SER A 263 -2.08 15.13 14.41
N GLU A 264 -1.24 16.19 14.47
CA GLU A 264 0.13 16.10 14.95
C GLU A 264 0.18 15.82 16.46
N VAL A 265 -0.55 16.62 17.26
CA VAL A 265 -0.56 16.47 18.72
C VAL A 265 -1.21 15.13 19.11
N MET A 266 -2.27 14.74 18.42
CA MET A 266 -2.92 13.44 18.64
C MET A 266 -1.98 12.28 18.35
N TYR A 267 -1.21 12.33 17.27
CA TYR A 267 -0.21 11.30 16.96
C TYR A 267 0.87 11.20 18.05
N ILE A 268 1.45 12.33 18.43
CA ILE A 268 2.54 12.34 19.43
C ILE A 268 2.02 11.90 20.79
N THR A 269 0.88 12.41 21.23
CA THR A 269 0.26 12.01 22.51
C THR A 269 -0.06 10.53 22.55
N SER A 270 -0.72 10.01 21.49
CA SER A 270 -1.04 8.59 21.39
C SER A 270 0.21 7.71 21.44
N SER A 271 1.30 8.15 20.78
CA SER A 271 2.57 7.44 20.81
C SER A 271 3.21 7.43 22.21
N ILE A 272 3.22 8.58 22.89
CA ILE A 272 3.76 8.69 24.26
C ILE A 272 2.97 7.81 25.23
N TYR A 273 1.66 7.84 25.20
CA TYR A 273 0.83 7.03 26.09
C TYR A 273 1.02 5.53 25.85
N ILE A 274 1.08 5.08 24.60
CA ILE A 274 1.36 3.67 24.28
C ILE A 274 2.75 3.24 24.76
N LEU A 275 3.78 4.08 24.58
CA LEU A 275 5.15 3.76 24.97
C LEU A 275 5.33 3.72 26.50
N ASN A 276 4.55 4.49 27.22
CA ASN A 276 4.60 4.55 28.68
C ASN A 276 3.52 3.70 29.37
N GLU A 277 2.75 2.91 28.58
CA GLU A 277 1.69 2.04 29.06
C GLU A 277 0.56 2.79 29.82
N LEU A 278 0.35 4.07 29.47
CA LEU A 278 -0.67 4.94 30.05
C LEU A 278 -2.01 4.73 29.31
N TYR A 279 -2.59 3.55 29.48
CA TYR A 279 -3.75 3.15 28.70
C TYR A 279 -5.07 3.81 29.13
N ASP A 280 -5.16 4.22 30.39
CA ASP A 280 -6.36 4.90 30.91
C ASP A 280 -6.38 6.35 30.42
N GLU A 281 -5.23 7.04 30.42
CA GLU A 281 -5.06 8.33 29.80
C GLU A 281 -5.26 8.27 28.29
N PHE A 282 -4.78 7.20 27.64
CA PHE A 282 -5.05 6.97 26.20
C PHE A 282 -6.54 6.91 25.93
N LYS A 283 -7.30 6.16 26.73
CA LYS A 283 -8.76 6.07 26.60
C LYS A 283 -9.42 7.43 26.80
N GLN A 284 -9.02 8.16 27.82
CA GLN A 284 -9.64 9.42 28.22
C GLN A 284 -9.33 10.57 27.25
N TYR A 285 -8.10 10.69 26.76
CA TYR A 285 -7.61 11.87 26.05
C TYR A 285 -7.32 11.62 24.55
N VAL A 286 -7.12 10.37 24.15
CA VAL A 286 -6.90 10.03 22.74
C VAL A 286 -8.18 9.42 22.15
N LEU A 287 -8.61 8.29 22.69
CA LEU A 287 -9.72 7.54 22.09
C LEU A 287 -11.04 8.33 22.09
N ALA A 288 -11.30 9.13 23.14
CA ALA A 288 -12.50 9.95 23.25
C ALA A 288 -12.59 11.06 22.16
N TYR A 289 -11.45 11.51 21.63
CA TYR A 289 -11.39 12.58 20.61
C TYR A 289 -10.85 12.11 19.27
N TYR A 290 -10.52 10.82 19.15
CA TYR A 290 -10.02 10.26 17.92
C TYR A 290 -11.09 10.25 16.83
N ASN A 291 -10.76 10.84 15.69
CA ASN A 291 -11.56 10.80 14.48
C ASN A 291 -10.65 10.38 13.29
N PRO A 292 -10.88 9.20 12.71
CA PRO A 292 -10.03 8.71 11.62
C PRO A 292 -10.10 9.54 10.33
N GLU A 293 -11.10 10.44 10.18
CA GLU A 293 -11.20 11.36 9.04
C GLU A 293 -10.33 12.62 9.20
N LYS A 294 -9.97 12.95 10.44
CA LYS A 294 -9.17 14.14 10.77
C LYS A 294 -7.74 13.80 11.16
N HIS A 295 -7.51 12.59 11.66
CA HIS A 295 -6.22 12.18 12.17
C HIS A 295 -5.51 11.24 11.19
N ASN A 296 -4.17 11.22 11.25
CA ASN A 296 -3.35 10.49 10.30
C ASN A 296 -3.29 8.97 10.57
N ALA A 297 -2.70 8.23 9.63
CA ALA A 297 -2.51 6.79 9.72
C ALA A 297 -1.75 6.33 10.98
N TYR A 298 -0.79 7.11 11.44
CA TYR A 298 0.00 6.76 12.64
C TYR A 298 -0.84 6.78 13.91
N THR A 299 -1.73 7.76 14.05
CA THR A 299 -2.69 7.80 15.17
C THR A 299 -3.63 6.59 15.11
N ALA A 300 -4.13 6.24 13.92
CA ALA A 300 -4.95 5.03 13.72
C ALA A 300 -4.22 3.76 14.16
N LEU A 301 -2.94 3.62 13.79
CA LEU A 301 -2.11 2.47 14.18
C LEU A 301 -1.88 2.40 15.70
N ASN A 302 -1.76 3.54 16.38
CA ASN A 302 -1.67 3.59 17.83
C ASN A 302 -3.01 3.17 18.49
N VAL A 303 -4.15 3.57 17.92
CA VAL A 303 -5.47 3.11 18.38
C VAL A 303 -5.63 1.59 18.19
N LEU A 304 -5.21 1.05 17.04
CA LEU A 304 -5.20 -0.40 16.82
C LEU A 304 -4.28 -1.12 17.81
N LYS A 305 -3.11 -0.55 18.14
CA LYS A 305 -2.21 -1.10 19.16
C LYS A 305 -2.89 -1.09 20.54
N TYR A 306 -3.60 -0.02 20.89
CA TYR A 306 -4.39 0.04 22.11
C TYR A 306 -5.47 -1.06 22.14
N TYR A 307 -6.26 -1.20 21.06
CA TYR A 307 -7.27 -2.25 20.96
C TYR A 307 -6.68 -3.66 21.09
N LYS A 308 -5.51 -3.89 20.49
CA LYS A 308 -4.78 -5.16 20.62
C LYS A 308 -4.43 -5.45 22.09
N VAL A 309 -3.87 -4.49 22.82
CA VAL A 309 -3.47 -4.66 24.22
C VAL A 309 -4.68 -4.89 25.12
N ARG A 310 -5.81 -4.24 24.83
CA ARG A 310 -7.07 -4.37 25.59
C ARG A 310 -7.97 -5.51 25.11
N ASN A 311 -7.53 -6.33 24.14
CA ASN A 311 -8.29 -7.43 23.52
C ASN A 311 -9.65 -6.99 22.91
N LEU A 312 -9.73 -5.77 22.41
CA LEU A 312 -10.91 -5.19 21.78
C LEU A 312 -10.90 -5.51 20.27
N TYR A 313 -11.11 -6.81 19.94
CA TYR A 313 -10.94 -7.27 18.57
C TYR A 313 -12.05 -6.79 17.62
N LYS A 314 -13.29 -6.60 18.09
CA LYS A 314 -14.40 -6.11 17.28
C LYS A 314 -14.14 -4.67 16.84
N GLU A 315 -13.81 -3.80 17.80
CA GLU A 315 -13.47 -2.40 17.55
C GLU A 315 -12.24 -2.28 16.64
N GLY A 316 -11.27 -3.18 16.81
CA GLY A 316 -10.10 -3.27 15.96
C GLY A 316 -10.46 -3.58 14.51
N LEU A 317 -11.33 -4.57 14.25
CA LEU A 317 -11.80 -4.91 12.90
C LEU A 317 -12.63 -3.79 12.28
N GLU A 318 -13.52 -3.16 13.05
CA GLU A 318 -14.32 -2.01 12.59
C GLU A 318 -13.42 -0.85 12.18
N LEU A 319 -12.40 -0.54 12.98
CA LEU A 319 -11.44 0.51 12.63
C LEU A 319 -10.62 0.14 11.39
N CYS A 320 -10.16 -1.10 11.25
CA CYS A 320 -9.49 -1.56 10.03
C CYS A 320 -10.39 -1.40 8.80
N LYS A 321 -11.65 -1.83 8.90
CA LYS A 321 -12.64 -1.68 7.83
C LYS A 321 -12.85 -0.21 7.48
N PHE A 322 -13.07 0.65 8.48
CA PHE A 322 -13.29 2.07 8.25
C PHE A 322 -12.07 2.77 7.62
N THR A 323 -10.87 2.48 8.11
CA THR A 323 -9.64 3.12 7.62
C THR A 323 -9.20 2.65 6.25
N SER A 324 -9.71 1.53 5.77
CA SER A 324 -9.39 1.02 4.43
C SER A 324 -9.82 1.96 3.28
N LYS A 325 -10.76 2.88 3.54
CA LYS A 325 -11.18 3.91 2.57
C LYS A 325 -10.16 5.03 2.33
N PHE A 326 -9.15 5.19 3.21
CA PHE A 326 -8.17 6.28 3.10
C PHE A 326 -6.96 5.90 2.23
N PRO A 327 -6.26 6.89 1.63
CA PRO A 327 -5.11 6.66 0.76
C PRO A 327 -3.81 6.32 1.54
N TRP A 328 -3.89 5.45 2.54
CA TRP A 328 -2.75 5.10 3.40
C TRP A 328 -2.06 3.81 2.94
N ILE A 329 -1.87 3.66 1.63
CA ILE A 329 -1.35 2.42 1.04
C ILE A 329 0.09 2.11 1.48
N GLU A 330 0.91 3.12 1.76
CA GLU A 330 2.26 2.95 2.29
C GLU A 330 2.29 2.24 3.65
N HIS A 331 1.19 2.29 4.40
CA HIS A 331 1.06 1.64 5.70
C HIS A 331 0.32 0.30 5.65
N TYR A 332 -0.01 -0.22 4.45
CA TYR A 332 -0.87 -1.41 4.31
C TYR A 332 -0.38 -2.62 5.11
N LYS A 333 0.95 -2.88 5.14
CA LYS A 333 1.52 -4.01 5.90
C LYS A 333 1.20 -3.95 7.40
N LYS A 334 1.20 -2.73 7.98
CA LYS A 334 0.90 -2.54 9.40
C LYS A 334 -0.59 -2.73 9.68
N PHE A 335 -1.47 -2.18 8.82
CA PHE A 335 -2.91 -2.37 8.94
C PHE A 335 -3.30 -3.83 8.74
N MET A 336 -2.75 -4.52 7.73
CA MET A 336 -2.96 -5.96 7.53
C MET A 336 -2.52 -6.80 8.73
N TYR A 337 -1.38 -6.45 9.35
CA TYR A 337 -0.93 -7.15 10.56
C TYR A 337 -1.96 -7.08 11.70
N TYR A 338 -2.53 -5.90 11.97
CA TYR A 338 -3.56 -5.73 12.98
C TYR A 338 -4.87 -6.40 12.58
N GLU A 339 -5.28 -6.27 11.33
CA GLU A 339 -6.49 -6.91 10.79
C GLU A 339 -6.40 -8.43 10.90
N ASP A 340 -5.28 -9.06 10.52
CA ASP A 340 -5.03 -10.49 10.66
C ASP A 340 -5.06 -10.93 12.14
N TYR A 341 -4.49 -10.11 13.04
CA TYR A 341 -4.52 -10.37 14.47
C TYR A 341 -5.95 -10.40 15.02
N PHE A 342 -6.73 -9.36 14.76
CA PHE A 342 -8.10 -9.24 15.24
C PHE A 342 -9.02 -10.28 14.61
N TRP A 343 -8.80 -10.59 13.34
CA TRP A 343 -9.53 -11.64 12.63
C TRP A 343 -9.32 -13.01 13.31
N LYS A 344 -8.09 -13.37 13.63
CA LYS A 344 -7.78 -14.60 14.36
C LYS A 344 -8.44 -14.64 15.73
N MET A 345 -8.43 -13.52 16.46
CA MET A 345 -9.09 -13.44 17.78
C MET A 345 -10.59 -13.62 17.65
N LYS A 346 -11.23 -13.02 16.63
CA LYS A 346 -12.65 -13.22 16.32
C LYS A 346 -12.96 -14.69 16.06
N VAL A 347 -12.25 -15.31 15.11
CA VAL A 347 -12.46 -16.71 14.74
C VAL A 347 -12.26 -17.64 15.95
N ASN A 348 -11.23 -17.41 16.76
CA ASN A 348 -11.01 -18.19 17.98
C ASN A 348 -12.14 -18.04 18.99
N SER A 349 -12.69 -16.84 19.16
CA SER A 349 -13.80 -16.60 20.09
C SER A 349 -15.11 -17.25 19.65
N GLU A 350 -15.36 -17.28 18.35
CA GLU A 350 -16.55 -17.91 17.74
C GLU A 350 -16.46 -19.42 17.74
N SER A 351 -15.25 -19.99 17.52
CA SER A 351 -15.04 -21.42 17.45
C SER A 351 -15.01 -22.12 18.82
N LEU A 352 -14.90 -21.39 19.92
CA LEU A 352 -15.15 -21.95 21.26
C LEU A 352 -16.63 -22.32 21.48
N ASN A 353 -17.52 -21.79 20.68
CA ASN A 353 -18.97 -22.00 20.81
C ASN A 353 -19.56 -23.01 19.80
N ASN A 354 -18.77 -23.49 18.82
CA ASN A 354 -19.25 -24.41 17.77
C ASN A 354 -18.24 -25.51 17.48
N ASP A 355 -18.70 -26.77 17.44
CA ASP A 355 -17.94 -27.96 17.01
C ASP A 355 -17.52 -27.94 15.51
N GLU A 356 -17.74 -26.85 14.77
CA GLU A 356 -17.46 -26.69 13.35
C GLU A 356 -15.97 -26.56 12.98
N ARG A 357 -15.05 -26.71 13.93
CA ARG A 357 -13.60 -26.58 13.68
C ARG A 357 -12.99 -27.56 12.67
N ALA A 358 -13.69 -28.64 12.32
CA ALA A 358 -13.09 -29.79 11.61
C ALA A 358 -13.61 -30.02 10.21
N SER A 359 -14.62 -29.32 9.70
CA SER A 359 -15.12 -29.58 8.35
C SER A 359 -14.35 -28.75 7.32
N ASN A 360 -13.47 -29.42 6.57
CA ASN A 360 -12.92 -28.87 5.34
C ASN A 360 -14.02 -28.89 4.27
N HIS A 361 -14.25 -27.74 3.65
CA HIS A 361 -15.12 -27.61 2.50
C HIS A 361 -14.29 -27.62 1.22
N PHE A 362 -14.91 -27.93 0.08
CA PHE A 362 -14.26 -27.87 -1.22
C PHE A 362 -14.96 -26.86 -2.11
N PHE A 363 -14.17 -25.92 -2.65
CA PHE A 363 -14.56 -25.14 -3.79
C PHE A 363 -14.17 -25.90 -5.05
N SER A 364 -15.15 -26.31 -5.84
CA SER A 364 -14.91 -27.11 -7.04
C SER A 364 -15.40 -26.37 -8.27
N THR A 365 -14.56 -26.26 -9.31
CA THR A 365 -14.88 -25.49 -10.52
C THR A 365 -14.11 -25.95 -11.75
N ASP A 366 -14.73 -25.79 -12.91
CA ASP A 366 -14.12 -25.81 -14.24
C ASP A 366 -14.13 -24.41 -14.91
N LYS A 367 -14.47 -23.38 -14.15
CA LYS A 367 -14.63 -21.99 -14.62
C LYS A 367 -13.59 -21.07 -13.96
N PRO A 368 -13.21 -19.97 -14.61
CA PRO A 368 -12.32 -18.97 -14.02
C PRO A 368 -12.92 -18.32 -12.76
N ILE A 369 -12.06 -17.79 -11.86
CA ILE A 369 -12.53 -17.15 -10.62
C ILE A 369 -13.43 -15.96 -10.93
N TRP A 370 -13.07 -15.11 -11.91
CA TRP A 370 -13.83 -13.91 -12.28
C TRP A 370 -15.28 -14.22 -12.67
N TYR A 371 -15.60 -15.42 -13.12
CA TYR A 371 -16.97 -15.84 -13.41
C TYR A 371 -17.88 -15.75 -12.18
N TYR A 372 -17.38 -16.15 -11.03
CA TYR A 372 -18.12 -16.07 -9.75
C TYR A 372 -18.17 -14.69 -9.16
N GLU A 373 -17.11 -13.88 -9.37
CA GLU A 373 -17.05 -12.48 -8.94
C GLU A 373 -18.01 -11.61 -9.75
N PHE A 374 -18.24 -11.95 -11.04
CA PHE A 374 -18.91 -11.11 -12.03
C PHE A 374 -20.33 -11.57 -12.36
N ASN A 375 -21.02 -12.12 -11.37
CA ASN A 375 -22.43 -12.53 -11.46
C ASN A 375 -22.74 -13.52 -12.59
N HIS A 376 -21.85 -14.50 -12.81
CA HIS A 376 -22.04 -15.63 -13.72
C HIS A 376 -22.29 -15.26 -15.20
N PRO A 377 -21.37 -14.59 -15.91
CA PRO A 377 -21.52 -14.21 -17.31
C PRO A 377 -21.32 -15.41 -18.26
N GLU A 378 -22.34 -16.24 -18.43
CA GLU A 378 -22.29 -17.47 -19.25
C GLU A 378 -21.90 -17.20 -20.71
N PHE A 379 -22.29 -16.03 -21.27
CA PHE A 379 -21.97 -15.64 -22.65
C PHE A 379 -20.46 -15.43 -22.89
N MET A 380 -19.66 -15.23 -21.82
CA MET A 380 -18.21 -15.07 -21.90
C MET A 380 -17.45 -16.37 -21.81
N LEU A 381 -18.12 -17.47 -21.50
CA LEU A 381 -17.48 -18.77 -21.33
C LEU A 381 -17.29 -19.51 -22.66
N ASN A 382 -16.24 -20.33 -22.71
CA ASN A 382 -16.08 -21.28 -23.81
C ASN A 382 -17.13 -22.39 -23.67
N GLN A 383 -18.12 -22.39 -24.57
CA GLN A 383 -19.20 -23.36 -24.57
C GLN A 383 -18.87 -24.65 -25.38
N SER A 384 -17.62 -24.83 -25.77
CA SER A 384 -17.18 -26.04 -26.48
C SER A 384 -17.49 -27.30 -25.66
N ARG A 385 -18.01 -28.34 -26.33
CA ARG A 385 -18.27 -29.63 -25.68
C ARG A 385 -16.98 -30.19 -25.08
N ARG A 386 -16.99 -30.43 -23.76
CA ARG A 386 -15.87 -31.02 -23.06
C ARG A 386 -15.69 -32.46 -23.48
N ILE A 387 -14.46 -32.89 -23.70
CA ILE A 387 -14.08 -34.24 -24.12
C ILE A 387 -13.12 -34.89 -23.15
N LYS A 388 -13.15 -36.23 -23.12
CA LYS A 388 -12.19 -37.01 -22.33
C LYS A 388 -10.74 -36.75 -22.76
N PRO A 389 -9.77 -37.01 -21.88
CA PRO A 389 -9.90 -37.61 -20.56
C PRO A 389 -10.48 -36.69 -19.49
N ASN A 390 -11.03 -37.28 -18.41
CA ASN A 390 -11.50 -36.57 -17.23
C ASN A 390 -10.32 -36.35 -16.27
N VAL A 391 -10.04 -35.12 -15.92
CA VAL A 391 -8.90 -34.72 -15.08
C VAL A 391 -9.38 -34.00 -13.84
N LEU A 392 -8.96 -34.46 -12.67
CA LEU A 392 -9.11 -33.71 -11.43
C LEU A 392 -7.80 -32.97 -11.12
N ILE A 393 -7.88 -31.65 -10.92
CA ILE A 393 -6.76 -30.82 -10.52
C ILE A 393 -6.89 -30.55 -9.02
N LEU A 394 -5.86 -30.91 -8.26
CA LEU A 394 -5.79 -30.60 -6.83
C LEU A 394 -4.93 -29.35 -6.59
N THR A 395 -5.14 -28.69 -5.46
CA THR A 395 -4.14 -27.74 -4.95
C THR A 395 -2.81 -28.47 -4.77
N PHE A 396 -1.71 -27.78 -5.02
CA PHE A 396 -0.39 -28.36 -4.75
C PHE A 396 -0.10 -28.37 -3.25
N THR A 397 0.91 -29.11 -2.84
CA THR A 397 1.36 -29.16 -1.45
C THR A 397 2.49 -28.14 -1.24
N SER A 398 2.60 -27.57 -0.05
CA SER A 398 3.72 -26.70 0.35
C SER A 398 4.50 -27.38 1.47
N ILE A 399 5.71 -27.83 1.16
CA ILE A 399 6.54 -28.68 2.00
C ILE A 399 7.83 -27.92 2.42
N GLY A 400 8.49 -28.36 3.49
CA GLY A 400 9.73 -27.79 3.95
C GLY A 400 9.55 -26.58 4.84
N GLU A 401 10.42 -25.58 4.71
CA GLU A 401 10.32 -24.35 5.51
C GLU A 401 9.04 -23.58 5.21
N LYS A 402 8.49 -22.89 6.22
CA LYS A 402 7.30 -22.07 6.05
C LYS A 402 7.59 -20.93 5.08
N SER A 403 6.84 -20.87 3.99
CA SER A 403 6.96 -19.83 2.97
C SER A 403 5.57 -19.41 2.49
N GLU A 404 5.26 -18.12 2.64
CA GLU A 404 4.02 -17.55 2.13
C GLU A 404 3.95 -17.66 0.60
N LEU A 405 5.08 -17.49 -0.08
CA LEU A 405 5.16 -17.66 -1.54
C LEU A 405 4.83 -19.09 -1.96
N ALA A 406 5.39 -20.10 -1.29
CA ALA A 406 5.11 -21.50 -1.60
C ALA A 406 3.63 -21.85 -1.36
N GLU A 407 3.02 -21.34 -0.28
CA GLU A 407 1.60 -21.53 0.00
C GLU A 407 0.72 -20.85 -1.04
N ASN A 408 1.05 -19.63 -1.46
CA ASN A 408 0.34 -18.92 -2.52
C ASN A 408 0.45 -19.64 -3.87
N LEU A 409 1.65 -20.07 -4.26
CA LEU A 409 1.87 -20.80 -5.49
C LEU A 409 1.13 -22.16 -5.51
N ALA A 410 1.03 -22.84 -4.37
CA ALA A 410 0.34 -24.11 -4.26
C ALA A 410 -1.16 -24.02 -4.63
N VAL A 411 -1.77 -22.87 -4.47
CA VAL A 411 -3.15 -22.59 -4.87
C VAL A 411 -3.20 -21.89 -6.24
N SER A 412 -2.29 -20.93 -6.46
CA SER A 412 -2.33 -20.08 -7.65
C SER A 412 -1.99 -20.82 -8.94
N LEU A 413 -1.04 -21.77 -8.92
CA LEU A 413 -0.68 -22.54 -10.12
C LEU A 413 -1.85 -23.41 -10.65
N PRO A 414 -2.56 -24.17 -9.80
CA PRO A 414 -3.78 -24.87 -10.22
C PRO A 414 -4.88 -23.94 -10.76
N LEU A 415 -5.09 -22.78 -10.14
CA LEU A 415 -6.07 -21.80 -10.59
C LEU A 415 -5.66 -21.15 -11.93
N TYR A 416 -4.40 -20.83 -12.11
CA TYR A 416 -3.87 -20.34 -13.38
C TYR A 416 -4.02 -21.39 -14.49
N LEU A 417 -3.76 -22.64 -14.18
CA LEU A 417 -4.00 -23.75 -15.12
C LEU A 417 -5.48 -23.88 -15.47
N ASN A 418 -6.36 -23.81 -14.47
CA ASN A 418 -7.81 -23.85 -14.64
C ASN A 418 -8.29 -22.77 -15.63
N GLU A 419 -7.86 -21.51 -15.47
CA GLU A 419 -8.23 -20.42 -16.37
C GLU A 419 -7.72 -20.66 -17.80
N ASN A 420 -6.48 -21.14 -17.97
CA ASN A 420 -5.91 -21.44 -19.28
C ASN A 420 -6.59 -22.64 -19.95
N LEU A 421 -6.88 -23.70 -19.21
CA LEU A 421 -7.61 -24.85 -19.75
C LEU A 421 -9.01 -24.48 -20.22
N HIS A 422 -9.67 -23.56 -19.49
CA HIS A 422 -11.00 -23.10 -19.87
C HIS A 422 -11.03 -22.48 -21.26
N TYR A 423 -10.08 -21.58 -21.57
CA TYR A 423 -10.05 -20.85 -22.83
C TYR A 423 -9.36 -21.56 -23.98
N LYS A 424 -8.38 -22.39 -23.68
CA LYS A 424 -7.49 -22.94 -24.70
C LYS A 424 -7.78 -24.38 -25.06
N THR A 425 -8.65 -25.07 -24.31
CA THR A 425 -8.93 -26.48 -24.54
C THR A 425 -10.41 -26.81 -24.38
N ASN A 426 -10.76 -27.98 -24.89
CA ASN A 426 -12.03 -28.65 -24.62
C ASN A 426 -11.87 -29.88 -23.68
N LEU A 427 -10.76 -29.95 -22.94
CA LEU A 427 -10.48 -31.01 -21.98
C LEU A 427 -11.54 -30.99 -20.86
N ASN A 428 -12.01 -32.21 -20.48
CA ASN A 428 -12.90 -32.32 -19.32
C ASN A 428 -12.09 -32.36 -18.04
N TYR A 429 -12.15 -31.28 -17.27
CA TYR A 429 -11.41 -31.15 -16.02
C TYR A 429 -12.25 -30.51 -14.93
N GLN A 430 -11.81 -30.69 -13.69
CA GLN A 430 -12.35 -30.03 -12.53
C GLN A 430 -11.22 -29.67 -11.56
N LEU A 431 -11.19 -28.45 -11.08
CA LEU A 431 -10.30 -28.03 -10.01
C LEU A 431 -11.00 -28.17 -8.66
N ALA A 432 -10.30 -28.70 -7.66
CA ALA A 432 -10.78 -28.77 -6.28
C ALA A 432 -9.81 -28.04 -5.33
N VAL A 433 -10.30 -27.05 -4.61
CA VAL A 433 -9.56 -26.28 -3.59
C VAL A 433 -10.23 -26.49 -2.25
N ALA A 434 -9.48 -27.04 -1.30
CA ALA A 434 -9.97 -27.20 0.07
C ALA A 434 -9.87 -25.87 0.83
N TYR A 435 -10.88 -25.57 1.63
CA TYR A 435 -10.92 -24.36 2.46
C TYR A 435 -11.67 -24.59 3.77
N ASN A 436 -11.40 -23.75 4.74
CA ASN A 436 -12.17 -23.63 5.97
C ASN A 436 -12.54 -22.15 6.20
N LYS A 437 -13.18 -21.85 7.33
CA LYS A 437 -13.59 -20.47 7.70
C LYS A 437 -12.43 -19.46 7.73
N GLU A 438 -11.21 -19.92 8.00
CA GLU A 438 -10.04 -19.05 8.20
C GLU A 438 -9.20 -18.85 6.93
N SER A 439 -9.06 -19.93 6.13
CA SER A 439 -8.06 -19.95 5.05
C SER A 439 -8.33 -21.02 3.99
N LEU A 440 -7.64 -20.86 2.87
CA LEU A 440 -7.46 -21.94 1.92
C LEU A 440 -6.53 -22.99 2.53
N PHE A 441 -6.89 -24.26 2.41
CA PHE A 441 -6.09 -25.34 2.94
C PHE A 441 -5.01 -25.77 1.95
N VAL A 442 -3.76 -25.70 2.38
CA VAL A 442 -2.60 -26.21 1.62
C VAL A 442 -1.94 -27.31 2.41
N SER A 443 -1.92 -28.51 1.87
CA SER A 443 -1.30 -29.66 2.54
C SER A 443 0.20 -29.43 2.76
N LYS A 444 0.69 -29.77 3.95
CA LYS A 444 2.12 -29.77 4.30
C LYS A 444 2.80 -31.12 4.04
N LYS A 445 2.03 -32.08 3.55
CA LYS A 445 2.51 -33.44 3.21
C LYS A 445 2.15 -33.76 1.78
N ARG A 446 3.00 -34.53 1.11
CA ARG A 446 2.73 -35.04 -0.23
C ARG A 446 1.47 -35.91 -0.21
N TYR A 447 0.70 -35.88 -1.28
CA TYR A 447 -0.42 -36.79 -1.46
C TYR A 447 0.09 -38.23 -1.60
N SER A 448 -0.48 -39.15 -0.81
CA SER A 448 -0.13 -40.55 -0.85
C SER A 448 -0.83 -41.27 -2.01
N ILE A 449 -0.31 -42.40 -2.41
CA ILE A 449 -0.96 -43.28 -3.42
C ILE A 449 -2.33 -43.71 -2.92
N ASP A 450 -2.47 -44.05 -1.63
CA ASP A 450 -3.75 -44.44 -1.05
C ASP A 450 -4.80 -43.33 -1.13
N TYR A 451 -4.38 -42.07 -0.97
CA TYR A 451 -5.27 -40.95 -1.16
C TYR A 451 -5.73 -40.83 -2.63
N MET A 452 -4.85 -41.09 -3.61
CA MET A 452 -5.21 -41.07 -5.02
C MET A 452 -6.19 -42.22 -5.36
N LYS A 453 -6.00 -43.39 -4.76
CA LYS A 453 -6.94 -44.52 -4.88
C LYS A 453 -8.30 -44.21 -4.28
N LEU A 454 -8.34 -43.53 -3.11
CA LEU A 454 -9.59 -43.11 -2.50
C LEU A 454 -10.36 -42.14 -3.40
N ILE A 455 -9.68 -41.16 -4.00
CA ILE A 455 -10.29 -40.22 -4.97
C ILE A 455 -10.91 -41.03 -6.15
N ARG A 456 -10.21 -42.02 -6.67
CA ARG A 456 -10.70 -42.86 -7.73
C ARG A 456 -11.95 -43.69 -7.34
N GLN A 457 -11.97 -44.21 -6.13
CA GLN A 457 -13.13 -44.96 -5.61
C GLN A 457 -14.38 -44.10 -5.50
N GLN A 458 -14.20 -42.84 -5.17
CA GLN A 458 -15.28 -41.87 -5.08
C GLN A 458 -15.73 -41.31 -6.45
N ASN A 459 -14.89 -41.47 -7.50
CA ASN A 459 -15.14 -40.90 -8.82
C ASN A 459 -14.72 -41.88 -9.94
N ASN A 460 -15.60 -42.80 -10.24
CA ASN A 460 -15.34 -43.91 -11.17
C ASN A 460 -14.98 -43.54 -12.61
N ASN A 461 -15.32 -42.30 -13.03
CA ASN A 461 -15.05 -41.80 -14.38
C ASN A 461 -13.75 -41.01 -14.49
N LEU A 462 -13.00 -40.85 -13.40
CA LEU A 462 -11.77 -40.09 -13.35
C LEU A 462 -10.61 -40.83 -14.03
N ASN A 463 -9.97 -40.20 -15.01
CA ASN A 463 -8.82 -40.76 -15.71
C ASN A 463 -7.49 -40.31 -15.05
N PHE A 464 -7.36 -39.03 -14.73
CA PHE A 464 -6.12 -38.49 -14.20
C PHE A 464 -6.37 -37.58 -13.00
N VAL A 465 -5.41 -37.57 -12.07
CA VAL A 465 -5.27 -36.55 -11.05
C VAL A 465 -4.01 -35.74 -11.31
N LEU A 466 -4.14 -34.44 -11.55
CA LEU A 466 -3.02 -33.51 -11.63
C LEU A 466 -2.76 -32.92 -10.25
N ALA A 467 -1.54 -33.07 -9.77
CA ALA A 467 -1.11 -32.56 -8.47
C ALA A 467 0.35 -32.10 -8.53
N GLY A 468 0.81 -31.47 -7.46
CA GLY A 468 2.20 -30.99 -7.38
C GLY A 468 2.68 -30.81 -5.96
N ASN A 469 4.00 -30.69 -5.82
CA ASN A 469 4.68 -30.43 -4.57
C ASN A 469 5.60 -29.23 -4.75
N ILE A 470 5.55 -28.29 -3.82
CA ILE A 470 6.44 -27.13 -3.75
C ILE A 470 7.24 -27.26 -2.48
N LEU A 471 8.52 -27.55 -2.62
CA LEU A 471 9.46 -27.67 -1.51
C LEU A 471 10.30 -26.41 -1.39
N LYS A 472 10.09 -25.63 -0.33
CA LYS A 472 11.01 -24.55 0.07
C LYS A 472 12.27 -25.17 0.63
N MET A 473 13.42 -24.90 0.00
CA MET A 473 14.71 -25.41 0.43
C MET A 473 15.19 -24.68 1.70
N PRO A 474 15.85 -25.41 2.64
CA PRO A 474 16.34 -24.80 3.87
C PRO A 474 17.41 -23.72 3.63
N ASN A 475 17.31 -22.60 4.33
CA ASN A 475 18.31 -21.52 4.35
C ASN A 475 18.64 -20.86 3.01
N VAL A 476 17.88 -21.10 1.96
CA VAL A 476 18.05 -20.49 0.64
C VAL A 476 16.70 -20.11 0.02
N GLU A 477 16.63 -19.01 -0.74
CA GLU A 477 15.41 -18.62 -1.47
C GLU A 477 15.28 -19.42 -2.79
N LYS A 478 15.22 -20.75 -2.65
CA LYS A 478 15.01 -21.68 -3.75
C LYS A 478 13.84 -22.63 -3.47
N TYR A 479 13.16 -22.99 -4.53
CA TYR A 479 11.95 -23.81 -4.51
C TYR A 479 12.09 -24.96 -5.50
N GLU A 480 12.06 -26.19 -5.02
CA GLU A 480 11.92 -27.36 -5.87
C GLU A 480 10.44 -27.58 -6.13
N ILE A 481 10.03 -27.55 -7.41
CA ILE A 481 8.64 -27.71 -7.83
C ILE A 481 8.52 -28.96 -8.67
N GLU A 482 7.77 -29.92 -8.16
CA GLU A 482 7.39 -31.14 -8.85
C GLU A 482 5.90 -31.07 -9.20
N ILE A 483 5.55 -31.25 -10.49
CA ILE A 483 4.18 -31.31 -10.97
C ILE A 483 4.02 -32.66 -11.70
N TYR A 484 2.96 -33.40 -11.41
CA TYR A 484 2.75 -34.72 -11.94
C TYR A 484 1.27 -35.02 -12.22
N LEU A 485 1.05 -35.96 -13.13
CA LEU A 485 -0.22 -36.62 -13.37
C LEU A 485 -0.17 -38.04 -12.79
N TYR A 486 -1.23 -38.40 -12.09
CA TYR A 486 -1.47 -39.76 -11.62
C TYR A 486 -2.56 -40.37 -12.48
N ASP A 487 -2.21 -41.43 -13.25
CA ASP A 487 -3.16 -42.25 -13.97
C ASP A 487 -3.92 -43.13 -12.96
N THR A 488 -5.21 -42.92 -12.86
CA THR A 488 -6.03 -43.59 -11.85
C THR A 488 -6.36 -45.04 -12.21
N PHE A 489 -6.24 -45.44 -13.49
CA PHE A 489 -6.48 -46.81 -13.94
C PHE A 489 -5.22 -47.68 -13.86
N ASN A 490 -4.10 -47.14 -14.31
CA ASN A 490 -2.82 -47.85 -14.33
C ASN A 490 -2.02 -47.66 -13.01
N GLU A 491 -2.52 -46.83 -12.10
CA GLU A 491 -1.86 -46.50 -10.83
C GLU A 491 -0.42 -45.98 -11.00
N GLN A 492 -0.17 -45.27 -12.10
CA GLN A 492 1.16 -44.74 -12.45
C GLN A 492 1.24 -43.23 -12.31
N LYS A 493 2.38 -42.77 -11.79
CA LYS A 493 2.72 -41.37 -11.70
C LYS A 493 3.61 -40.96 -12.86
N SER A 494 3.21 -39.97 -13.64
CA SER A 494 3.98 -39.34 -14.70
C SER A 494 4.41 -37.93 -14.28
N THR A 495 5.68 -37.69 -14.08
CA THR A 495 6.22 -36.38 -13.73
C THR A 495 6.24 -35.47 -14.95
N LEU A 496 5.54 -34.34 -14.88
CA LEU A 496 5.45 -33.33 -15.93
C LEU A 496 6.54 -32.24 -15.79
N VAL A 497 6.76 -31.75 -14.58
CA VAL A 497 7.78 -30.76 -14.24
C VAL A 497 8.50 -31.24 -12.99
N ASN A 498 9.83 -31.16 -12.98
CA ASN A 498 10.65 -31.32 -11.78
C ASN A 498 11.88 -30.43 -11.92
N LYS A 499 11.82 -29.22 -11.32
CA LYS A 499 12.84 -28.19 -11.44
C LYS A 499 13.01 -27.40 -10.16
N ILE A 500 14.21 -26.82 -10.00
CA ILE A 500 14.51 -25.87 -8.93
C ILE A 500 14.43 -24.45 -9.52
N TYR A 501 13.70 -23.61 -8.85
CA TYR A 501 13.52 -22.18 -9.16
C TYR A 501 14.06 -21.33 -8.03
N ASP A 502 14.59 -20.15 -8.36
CA ASP A 502 14.93 -19.08 -7.42
C ASP A 502 14.00 -17.87 -7.60
N GLU A 503 14.15 -16.84 -6.78
CA GLU A 503 13.31 -15.65 -6.85
C GLU A 503 13.32 -14.95 -8.22
N ASN A 504 14.44 -15.06 -8.98
CA ASN A 504 14.57 -14.40 -10.27
C ASN A 504 13.88 -15.14 -11.42
N ASN A 505 13.67 -16.46 -11.29
CA ASN A 505 13.12 -17.28 -12.35
C ASN A 505 11.86 -18.07 -12.00
N ILE A 506 11.38 -17.98 -10.76
CA ILE A 506 10.20 -18.76 -10.30
C ILE A 506 8.92 -18.44 -11.11
N TYR A 507 8.85 -17.24 -11.72
CA TYR A 507 7.74 -16.89 -12.60
C TYR A 507 7.64 -17.80 -13.83
N SER A 508 8.75 -18.42 -14.26
CA SER A 508 8.75 -19.32 -15.43
C SER A 508 8.01 -20.63 -15.19
N VAL A 509 7.74 -21.00 -13.93
CA VAL A 509 7.01 -22.23 -13.58
C VAL A 509 5.64 -22.30 -14.24
N GLN A 510 4.95 -21.18 -14.42
CA GLN A 510 3.66 -21.12 -15.12
C GLN A 510 3.76 -21.56 -16.58
N ASN A 511 4.83 -21.17 -17.28
CA ASN A 511 5.08 -21.58 -18.66
C ASN A 511 5.50 -23.05 -18.75
N ASP A 512 6.36 -23.50 -17.83
CA ASP A 512 6.75 -24.91 -17.75
C ASP A 512 5.54 -25.80 -17.49
N LEU A 513 4.62 -25.41 -16.60
CA LEU A 513 3.36 -26.11 -16.34
C LEU A 513 2.49 -26.19 -17.60
N LEU A 514 2.19 -25.05 -18.25
CA LEU A 514 1.35 -25.05 -19.44
C LEU A 514 1.95 -25.86 -20.57
N LYS A 515 3.25 -25.74 -20.81
CA LYS A 515 3.95 -26.50 -21.84
C LYS A 515 3.89 -28.01 -21.56
N ALA A 516 4.14 -28.41 -20.31
CA ALA A 516 4.11 -29.83 -19.94
C ALA A 516 2.72 -30.43 -20.06
N VAL A 517 1.66 -29.73 -19.64
CA VAL A 517 0.27 -30.19 -19.79
C VAL A 517 -0.15 -30.21 -21.25
N SER A 518 0.23 -29.21 -22.05
CA SER A 518 0.01 -29.18 -23.50
C SER A 518 0.62 -30.39 -24.20
N THR A 519 1.88 -30.66 -23.90
CA THR A 519 2.60 -31.80 -24.48
C THR A 519 1.96 -33.12 -24.09
N PHE A 520 1.60 -33.31 -22.81
CA PHE A 520 1.04 -34.57 -22.32
C PHE A 520 -0.34 -34.88 -22.95
N PHE A 521 -1.20 -33.88 -23.09
CA PHE A 521 -2.53 -34.06 -23.67
C PHE A 521 -2.58 -33.85 -25.19
N GLU A 522 -1.42 -33.63 -25.83
CA GLU A 522 -1.31 -33.31 -27.26
C GLU A 522 -2.23 -32.17 -27.71
N ARG A 523 -2.29 -31.11 -26.89
CA ARG A 523 -3.11 -29.93 -27.12
C ARG A 523 -2.20 -28.70 -27.29
N ASP A 524 -2.42 -27.93 -28.33
CA ASP A 524 -1.67 -26.69 -28.54
C ASP A 524 -2.24 -25.57 -27.67
N PHE A 525 -1.45 -25.10 -26.71
CA PHE A 525 -1.73 -23.90 -25.97
C PHE A 525 -0.94 -22.76 -26.58
N SER A 526 -1.58 -21.76 -27.16
CA SER A 526 -0.90 -20.51 -27.52
C SER A 526 -0.40 -19.84 -26.24
N ILE A 527 0.86 -20.13 -25.87
CA ILE A 527 1.48 -19.63 -24.64
C ILE A 527 1.91 -18.20 -24.91
N LYS A 528 1.17 -17.20 -24.39
CA LYS A 528 1.70 -15.86 -24.24
C LYS A 528 2.68 -15.86 -23.07
N TYR A 529 3.90 -15.45 -23.32
CA TYR A 529 4.98 -15.42 -22.33
C TYR A 529 4.66 -14.32 -21.28
N GLU A 530 4.24 -14.72 -20.10
CA GLU A 530 4.13 -13.80 -18.95
C GLU A 530 5.41 -13.87 -18.12
N ARG A 531 6.11 -12.73 -18.03
CA ARG A 531 7.35 -12.62 -17.22
C ARG A 531 7.08 -12.18 -15.78
N ASN A 532 5.83 -12.02 -15.39
CA ASN A 532 5.47 -11.41 -14.12
C ASN A 532 4.85 -12.43 -13.16
N LEU A 533 5.58 -12.75 -12.10
CA LEU A 533 5.09 -13.56 -10.98
C LEU A 533 3.90 -12.91 -10.28
N HIS A 534 3.82 -11.57 -10.30
CA HIS A 534 2.85 -10.79 -9.57
C HIS A 534 1.41 -11.16 -9.93
N ASN A 535 1.11 -11.31 -11.23
CA ASN A 535 -0.21 -11.76 -11.69
C ASN A 535 -0.56 -13.16 -11.17
N LEU A 536 0.40 -14.09 -11.22
CA LEU A 536 0.19 -15.46 -10.78
C LEU A 536 -0.19 -15.56 -9.30
N ILE A 537 0.54 -14.86 -8.43
CA ILE A 537 0.30 -14.96 -6.98
C ILE A 537 -1.01 -14.30 -6.51
N LEU A 538 -1.69 -13.52 -7.35
CA LEU A 538 -2.98 -12.92 -7.01
C LEU A 538 -4.15 -13.92 -7.06
N PHE A 539 -4.04 -15.05 -7.74
CA PHE A 539 -5.13 -16.02 -7.83
C PHE A 539 -5.54 -16.58 -6.45
N SER A 540 -4.57 -16.88 -5.59
CA SER A 540 -4.84 -17.38 -4.24
C SER A 540 -5.60 -16.36 -3.37
N PRO A 541 -5.14 -15.09 -3.21
CA PRO A 541 -5.89 -14.10 -2.44
C PRO A 541 -7.24 -13.74 -3.07
N LYS A 542 -7.40 -13.79 -4.41
CA LYS A 542 -8.70 -13.59 -5.06
C LYS A 542 -9.69 -14.68 -4.69
N LEU A 543 -9.30 -15.96 -4.78
CA LEU A 543 -10.17 -17.04 -4.35
C LEU A 543 -10.52 -16.95 -2.87
N LYS A 544 -9.55 -16.62 -2.03
CA LYS A 544 -9.81 -16.41 -0.60
C LYS A 544 -10.84 -15.30 -0.38
N PHE A 545 -10.74 -14.19 -1.10
CA PHE A 545 -11.71 -13.11 -1.05
C PHE A 545 -13.11 -13.57 -1.46
N LEU A 546 -13.21 -14.23 -2.60
CA LEU A 546 -14.49 -14.75 -3.11
C LEU A 546 -15.17 -15.67 -2.07
N ILE A 547 -14.42 -16.58 -1.45
CA ILE A 547 -14.94 -17.47 -0.42
C ILE A 547 -15.39 -16.67 0.83
N GLN A 548 -14.59 -15.73 1.28
CA GLN A 548 -14.91 -14.90 2.45
C GLN A 548 -16.14 -14.01 2.18
N SER A 549 -16.23 -13.40 1.01
CA SER A 549 -17.34 -12.50 0.67
C SER A 549 -18.65 -13.25 0.40
N LYS A 550 -18.63 -14.28 -0.43
CA LYS A 550 -19.85 -15.01 -0.85
C LYS A 550 -20.34 -16.02 0.18
N ILE A 551 -19.44 -16.74 0.83
CA ILE A 551 -19.80 -17.86 1.73
C ILE A 551 -19.92 -17.36 3.17
N HIS A 552 -18.92 -16.62 3.65
CA HIS A 552 -18.88 -16.16 5.04
C HIS A 552 -19.48 -14.78 5.25
N LYS A 553 -19.77 -14.03 4.17
CA LYS A 553 -20.29 -12.64 4.19
C LYS A 553 -19.41 -11.67 5.01
N GLU A 554 -18.15 -11.98 5.14
CA GLU A 554 -17.15 -11.24 5.91
C GLU A 554 -15.83 -11.23 5.18
N HIS A 555 -15.06 -10.16 5.35
CA HIS A 555 -13.77 -10.02 4.65
C HIS A 555 -12.79 -9.11 5.38
N GLN A 556 -11.51 -9.25 5.04
CA GLN A 556 -10.40 -8.42 5.53
C GLN A 556 -10.17 -7.25 4.58
N SER A 557 -10.57 -6.05 4.96
CA SER A 557 -10.63 -4.87 4.08
C SER A 557 -9.27 -4.38 3.59
N TRP A 558 -8.25 -4.37 4.44
CA TRP A 558 -6.90 -3.93 4.06
C TRP A 558 -6.20 -4.93 3.14
N ARG A 559 -6.44 -6.22 3.33
CA ARG A 559 -5.92 -7.26 2.44
C ARG A 559 -6.50 -7.10 1.04
N TYR A 560 -7.78 -6.78 0.91
CA TYR A 560 -8.43 -6.58 -0.39
C TYR A 560 -8.13 -5.24 -1.01
N LYS A 561 -7.90 -4.21 -0.22
CA LYS A 561 -7.37 -2.94 -0.72
C LYS A 561 -6.03 -3.16 -1.42
N LYS A 562 -5.14 -3.96 -0.83
CA LYS A 562 -3.87 -4.33 -1.47
C LYS A 562 -4.08 -5.14 -2.73
N LEU A 563 -4.96 -6.15 -2.70
CA LEU A 563 -5.31 -6.96 -3.85
C LEU A 563 -5.82 -6.09 -5.02
N LEU A 564 -6.70 -5.13 -4.75
CA LEU A 564 -7.21 -4.22 -5.76
C LEU A 564 -6.09 -3.33 -6.34
N SER A 565 -5.24 -2.77 -5.50
CA SER A 565 -4.09 -1.98 -5.94
C SER A 565 -3.18 -2.79 -6.86
N ASP A 566 -2.85 -4.02 -6.48
CA ASP A 566 -2.00 -4.91 -7.28
C ASP A 566 -2.65 -5.28 -8.62
N GLN A 567 -3.97 -5.50 -8.64
CA GLN A 567 -4.69 -5.80 -9.88
C GLN A 567 -4.74 -4.61 -10.84
N ILE A 568 -4.84 -3.39 -10.32
CA ILE A 568 -4.73 -2.15 -11.11
C ILE A 568 -3.33 -2.05 -11.72
N ASP A 569 -2.29 -2.24 -10.93
CA ASP A 569 -0.90 -2.19 -11.39
C ASP A 569 -0.64 -3.18 -12.52
N ILE A 570 -1.13 -4.42 -12.39
CA ILE A 570 -1.01 -5.46 -13.41
C ILE A 570 -1.67 -5.06 -14.74
N VAL A 571 -2.83 -4.41 -14.69
CA VAL A 571 -3.51 -3.91 -15.90
C VAL A 571 -2.74 -2.76 -16.52
N LEU A 572 -2.19 -1.85 -15.72
CA LEU A 572 -1.40 -0.71 -16.21
C LEU A 572 -0.06 -1.16 -16.83
N GLU A 573 0.53 -2.25 -16.34
CA GLU A 573 1.75 -2.83 -16.91
C GLU A 573 1.52 -3.52 -18.26
N ASP A 574 0.35 -4.13 -18.47
CA ASP A 574 0.00 -4.84 -19.71
C ASP A 574 -1.40 -4.45 -20.18
N ARG A 575 -1.47 -3.23 -20.72
CA ARG A 575 -2.72 -2.59 -21.19
C ARG A 575 -3.40 -3.29 -22.37
N ASN A 576 -2.77 -4.27 -22.99
CA ASN A 576 -3.30 -5.00 -24.14
C ASN A 576 -3.93 -6.35 -23.75
N ASN A 577 -3.88 -6.74 -22.48
CA ASN A 577 -4.36 -8.02 -22.01
C ASN A 577 -5.79 -7.92 -21.46
N ASP A 578 -6.78 -8.31 -22.29
CA ASP A 578 -8.18 -8.24 -21.93
C ASP A 578 -8.55 -9.08 -20.71
N LEU A 579 -7.90 -10.23 -20.53
CA LEU A 579 -8.18 -11.11 -19.40
C LEU A 579 -7.80 -10.46 -18.05
N LYS A 580 -6.69 -9.71 -18.00
CA LYS A 580 -6.29 -8.94 -16.82
C LYS A 580 -7.33 -7.85 -16.50
N LYS A 581 -7.88 -7.21 -17.51
CA LYS A 581 -8.92 -6.19 -17.36
C LYS A 581 -10.25 -6.77 -16.91
N ILE A 582 -10.66 -7.92 -17.46
CA ILE A 582 -11.84 -8.68 -17.00
C ILE A 582 -11.70 -9.03 -15.52
N ASN A 583 -10.54 -9.54 -15.12
CA ASN A 583 -10.24 -9.84 -13.72
C ASN A 583 -10.31 -8.60 -12.81
N LEU A 584 -9.89 -7.43 -13.30
CA LEU A 584 -10.02 -6.17 -12.56
C LEU A 584 -11.49 -5.75 -12.41
N LEU A 585 -12.25 -5.75 -13.49
CA LEU A 585 -13.68 -5.37 -13.47
C LEU A 585 -14.49 -6.29 -12.56
N ALA A 586 -14.24 -7.59 -12.63
CA ALA A 586 -14.89 -8.58 -11.78
C ALA A 586 -14.58 -8.34 -10.29
N LEU A 587 -13.31 -8.09 -9.95
CA LEU A 587 -12.91 -7.76 -8.59
C LEU A 587 -13.54 -6.45 -8.09
N LEU A 588 -13.58 -5.41 -8.93
CA LEU A 588 -14.21 -4.13 -8.60
C LEU A 588 -15.69 -4.31 -8.27
N TYR A 589 -16.39 -5.12 -9.08
CA TYR A 589 -17.80 -5.41 -8.85
C TYR A 589 -18.04 -6.20 -7.56
N GLU A 590 -17.25 -7.24 -7.30
CA GLU A 590 -17.34 -8.01 -6.04
C GLU A 590 -17.05 -7.12 -4.80
N ILE A 591 -16.08 -6.19 -4.91
CA ILE A 591 -15.81 -5.22 -3.85
C ILE A 591 -17.00 -4.26 -3.68
N LYS A 592 -17.66 -3.85 -4.76
CA LYS A 592 -18.88 -3.02 -4.69
C LYS A 592 -19.94 -3.67 -3.83
N GLN A 593 -20.19 -4.97 -4.02
CA GLN A 593 -21.19 -5.73 -3.30
C GLN A 593 -20.86 -5.92 -1.81
N THR A 594 -19.58 -5.97 -1.48
CA THR A 594 -19.12 -6.33 -0.12
C THR A 594 -18.66 -5.11 0.70
N ASN A 595 -17.96 -4.17 0.08
CA ASN A 595 -17.43 -2.98 0.73
C ASN A 595 -17.21 -1.83 -0.25
N SER A 596 -18.27 -1.15 -0.65
CA SER A 596 -18.22 -0.02 -1.58
C SER A 596 -17.30 1.13 -1.15
N GLN A 597 -16.99 1.26 0.13
CA GLN A 597 -16.07 2.29 0.63
C GLN A 597 -14.64 2.12 0.11
N LEU A 598 -14.20 0.87 -0.14
CA LEU A 598 -12.89 0.60 -0.73
C LEU A 598 -12.74 1.19 -2.13
N LEU A 599 -13.83 1.35 -2.86
CA LEU A 599 -13.82 1.86 -4.24
C LEU A 599 -13.65 3.37 -4.31
N LYS A 600 -14.04 4.12 -3.29
CA LYS A 600 -13.99 5.59 -3.30
C LYS A 600 -12.59 6.13 -3.59
N PHE A 601 -11.58 5.50 -3.02
CA PHE A 601 -10.18 5.87 -3.21
C PHE A 601 -9.69 5.58 -4.63
N GLN A 602 -10.15 4.49 -5.25
CA GLN A 602 -9.71 4.06 -6.58
C GLN A 602 -10.53 4.69 -7.73
N LYS A 603 -11.63 5.38 -7.42
CA LYS A 603 -12.51 5.98 -8.43
C LYS A 603 -11.74 6.87 -9.44
N PRO A 604 -10.86 7.79 -9.03
CA PRO A 604 -10.15 8.65 -9.97
C PRO A 604 -9.29 7.86 -10.97
N ILE A 605 -8.57 6.83 -10.50
CA ILE A 605 -7.70 6.02 -11.36
C ILE A 605 -8.51 5.17 -12.36
N ILE A 606 -9.61 4.56 -11.92
CA ILE A 606 -10.48 3.75 -12.79
C ILE A 606 -11.17 4.62 -13.84
N TYR A 607 -11.64 5.81 -13.49
CA TYR A 607 -12.20 6.76 -14.45
C TYR A 607 -11.14 7.24 -15.44
N SER A 608 -9.93 7.54 -14.98
CA SER A 608 -8.81 7.88 -15.87
C SER A 608 -8.48 6.74 -16.83
N MET A 609 -8.45 5.49 -16.36
CA MET A 609 -8.27 4.32 -17.24
C MET A 609 -9.37 4.23 -18.31
N ASN A 610 -10.61 4.54 -17.97
CA ASN A 610 -11.73 4.54 -18.92
C ASN A 610 -11.59 5.66 -19.94
N ILE A 611 -11.29 6.90 -19.52
CA ILE A 611 -11.08 8.05 -20.40
C ILE A 611 -9.92 7.81 -21.39
N HIS A 612 -8.86 7.12 -20.95
CA HIS A 612 -7.72 6.79 -21.82
C HIS A 612 -7.92 5.51 -22.66
N GLY A 613 -9.16 5.03 -22.77
CA GLY A 613 -9.50 3.91 -23.66
C GLY A 613 -8.96 2.55 -23.26
N ILE A 614 -8.53 2.37 -22.01
CA ILE A 614 -7.98 1.08 -21.54
C ILE A 614 -8.99 -0.06 -21.68
N PHE A 615 -10.28 0.25 -21.58
CA PHE A 615 -11.38 -0.70 -21.70
C PHE A 615 -12.06 -0.72 -23.09
N GLU A 616 -11.49 -0.10 -24.13
CA GLU A 616 -12.09 0.06 -25.46
C GLU A 616 -11.86 -1.11 -26.43
N THR A 617 -11.36 -2.26 -25.96
CA THR A 617 -11.24 -3.44 -26.82
C THR A 617 -12.62 -4.03 -27.15
N GLN A 618 -12.74 -4.76 -28.25
CA GLN A 618 -14.02 -5.32 -28.69
C GLN A 618 -14.66 -6.21 -27.60
N THR A 619 -13.87 -7.01 -26.90
CA THR A 619 -14.34 -7.89 -25.82
C THR A 619 -14.79 -7.08 -24.59
N LEU A 620 -14.09 -6.01 -24.25
CA LEU A 620 -14.36 -5.22 -23.04
C LEU A 620 -15.45 -4.18 -23.25
N LYS A 621 -15.68 -3.76 -24.47
CA LYS A 621 -16.72 -2.78 -24.82
C LYS A 621 -18.10 -3.19 -24.30
N ILE A 622 -18.39 -4.49 -24.29
CA ILE A 622 -19.66 -5.03 -23.76
C ILE A 622 -19.70 -5.04 -22.22
N LEU A 623 -18.55 -4.93 -21.55
CA LEU A 623 -18.43 -4.86 -20.09
C LEU A 623 -18.28 -3.43 -19.57
N ALA A 624 -17.94 -2.48 -20.44
CA ALA A 624 -17.70 -1.07 -20.07
C ALA A 624 -18.87 -0.43 -19.29
N PRO A 625 -20.16 -0.71 -19.58
CA PRO A 625 -21.26 -0.15 -18.81
C PRO A 625 -21.18 -0.44 -17.31
N ILE A 626 -20.65 -1.61 -16.92
CA ILE A 626 -20.55 -2.01 -15.52
C ILE A 626 -19.67 -1.06 -14.69
N ILE A 627 -18.69 -0.38 -15.30
CA ILE A 627 -17.88 0.63 -14.61
C ILE A 627 -18.77 1.71 -14.02
N PHE A 628 -19.77 2.16 -14.74
CA PHE A 628 -20.71 3.16 -14.27
C PHE A 628 -21.58 2.62 -13.12
N LYS A 629 -22.06 1.38 -13.24
CA LYS A 629 -22.81 0.72 -12.16
C LYS A 629 -21.98 0.51 -10.88
N ILE A 630 -20.71 0.16 -11.00
CA ILE A 630 -19.78 0.05 -9.87
C ILE A 630 -19.73 1.35 -9.04
N TYR A 631 -19.87 2.51 -9.71
CA TYR A 631 -19.78 3.83 -9.08
C TYR A 631 -21.11 4.56 -8.92
N ASP A 632 -22.24 3.85 -8.98
CA ASP A 632 -23.61 4.38 -8.82
C ASP A 632 -24.00 5.46 -9.84
N ASP A 633 -23.50 5.33 -11.08
CA ASP A 633 -23.81 6.22 -12.19
C ASP A 633 -24.81 5.53 -13.14
N ASP A 634 -26.06 5.42 -12.70
CA ASP A 634 -27.10 4.68 -13.42
C ASP A 634 -27.46 5.35 -14.75
N VAL A 635 -27.30 6.67 -14.88
CA VAL A 635 -27.59 7.40 -16.12
C VAL A 635 -26.62 6.98 -17.22
N ASN A 636 -25.32 7.01 -16.95
CA ASN A 636 -24.31 6.58 -17.92
C ASN A 636 -24.34 5.06 -18.13
N PHE A 637 -24.70 4.26 -17.13
CA PHE A 637 -24.91 2.82 -17.26
C PHE A 637 -25.97 2.52 -18.31
N GLN A 638 -27.17 3.07 -18.21
CA GLN A 638 -28.26 2.86 -19.15
C GLN A 638 -27.92 3.38 -20.56
N ALA A 639 -27.40 4.60 -20.66
CA ALA A 639 -27.01 5.19 -21.93
C ALA A 639 -25.98 4.33 -22.71
N ASN A 640 -25.01 3.73 -22.00
CA ASN A 640 -24.00 2.86 -22.61
C ASN A 640 -24.60 1.51 -23.04
N ILE A 641 -25.52 0.92 -22.29
CA ILE A 641 -26.21 -0.31 -22.69
C ILE A 641 -27.02 -0.07 -23.97
N GLU A 642 -27.77 1.00 -24.03
CA GLU A 642 -28.55 1.38 -25.23
C GLU A 642 -27.64 1.60 -26.46
N ALA A 643 -26.50 2.29 -26.27
CA ALA A 643 -25.55 2.56 -27.35
C ALA A 643 -24.89 1.26 -27.89
N LEU A 644 -24.75 0.23 -27.11
CA LEU A 644 -24.19 -1.06 -27.54
C LEU A 644 -25.12 -1.83 -28.50
N ASN A 645 -26.44 -1.60 -28.42
CA ASN A 645 -27.46 -2.23 -29.25
C ASN A 645 -27.32 -3.79 -29.38
N ILE A 646 -27.00 -4.44 -28.26
CA ILE A 646 -26.79 -5.89 -28.22
C ILE A 646 -28.14 -6.61 -28.07
N THR A 647 -28.38 -7.60 -28.93
CA THR A 647 -29.64 -8.41 -28.97
C THR A 647 -29.46 -9.81 -28.39
N ASP A 648 -28.26 -10.20 -27.97
CA ASP A 648 -28.01 -11.51 -27.39
C ASP A 648 -28.75 -11.67 -26.05
N SER A 649 -29.62 -12.69 -25.98
CA SER A 649 -30.49 -12.92 -24.81
C SER A 649 -29.70 -13.28 -23.54
N ASN A 650 -28.56 -13.93 -23.67
CA ASN A 650 -27.72 -14.29 -22.51
C ASN A 650 -27.03 -13.06 -21.93
N TYR A 651 -26.56 -12.16 -22.84
CA TYR A 651 -26.02 -10.89 -22.41
C TYR A 651 -27.08 -10.01 -21.73
N LEU A 652 -28.25 -9.87 -22.35
CA LEU A 652 -29.35 -9.07 -21.79
C LEU A 652 -29.82 -9.62 -20.45
N SER A 653 -29.97 -10.93 -20.33
CA SER A 653 -30.32 -11.57 -19.05
C SER A 653 -29.26 -11.31 -17.96
N TRP A 654 -27.98 -11.30 -18.33
CA TRP A 654 -26.90 -11.04 -17.40
C TRP A 654 -26.83 -9.56 -16.99
N ILE A 655 -26.85 -8.63 -17.94
CA ILE A 655 -26.72 -7.19 -17.66
C ILE A 655 -27.93 -6.64 -16.88
N ASN A 656 -29.13 -7.19 -17.08
CA ASN A 656 -30.32 -6.80 -16.34
C ASN A 656 -30.24 -7.14 -14.84
N ARG A 657 -29.47 -8.16 -14.45
CA ARG A 657 -29.23 -8.45 -13.03
C ARG A 657 -28.57 -7.29 -12.29
N PHE A 658 -27.76 -6.48 -13.00
CA PHE A 658 -27.14 -5.29 -12.42
C PHE A 658 -28.11 -4.10 -12.32
N SER A 659 -29.20 -4.12 -13.08
CA SER A 659 -30.23 -3.08 -12.99
C SER A 659 -31.18 -3.30 -11.80
N GLU A 660 -31.32 -4.54 -11.35
CA GLU A 660 -32.17 -4.94 -10.23
C GLU A 660 -31.48 -4.77 -8.85
N GLU A 661 -30.17 -4.63 -8.83
CA GLU A 661 -29.35 -4.38 -7.65
C GLU A 661 -29.12 -2.86 -7.42
#